data_d7222fb405862fb6739da862bdf64a1d
#
_entry.id   d7222fb405862fb6739da862bdf64a1d
#
_cell.length_a   1.000
_cell.length_b   1.000
_cell.length_c   1.000
_cell.angle_alpha   90.00
_cell.angle_beta   90.00
_cell.angle_gamma   90.00
#
_symmetry.space_group_name_H-M   'P 1'
#
loop_
_entity.id
_entity.type
_entity.pdbx_description
1 polymer ?
#
loop_
_entity_poly.entity_id
_entity_poly.type
_entity_poly.pdbx_seq_one_letter_code
_entity_poly.pdbx_strand_id
1 'polypeptide(L)'
;MAKTKKSKVQLTMEQKKKILLTPCKSKQEVKQWIKYFLGLDLPDYTVSRHADTNPLEVIWEIYDICVNKNNPEKIQELLYVASRGSGKTLGAAIAEFMILLHDQRDIAHVGAIMQQAERAYEYIQQFCVAPHVKEIIDPPGVPENQKILQKNTMSKSVFEVNNQKCSMEILPTTMKALNGVHCSLVSCDELDTLQGEGIKAIKEVAGMLDTKKGKKPLRIGISTRKSRAGLMNEMMENAINKRGERVRHIRCWTALEFTEKCQDERSGTIPTDYWLNVEKGEVINNEQYEKLETSKKKDYFLEKGMFDKCKTCPVAVFCRGDAKKQVSTSNMLKSIDELNQKILGEGYDWAASQLFNLKPSSEGIIFREFEEKVHVKSWNQMWLILTGKEFPGECTHDLFVKKCLEMGLPCYGGIDWGWSNPHTVVYIFVDKNENVFVVKCDGMTYISQPMWIHQLKVKYHNKYRCQLYAPDLADKGSVLEMQKAGLPCSNDAIKPEINASIQTVKKWLRAPGLTQPKIFLAEETCKPLIDEFTKYHYKTNAAGELTEDPDDRDNHWIDALRYIMFILFGKSTVVLGGGLAFNDLEGLQTPTGDYNRMPTPTEYALTQGLPINQEAPDLTKLGKIGTSRELDKEADSQGDESGGNGSFLWNF
;
A
#
# COMPACT_ATOMS: atom_id res chain seq x y z
N MET A 1 2.39 -61.84 23.41
CA MET A 1 3.47 -61.28 22.61
C MET A 1 3.99 -60.01 23.30
N ALA A 2 5.19 -60.07 23.84
CA ALA A 2 5.79 -58.96 24.57
C ALA A 2 6.20 -57.84 23.59
N LYS A 3 5.64 -56.66 23.78
CA LYS A 3 6.09 -55.45 23.07
C LYS A 3 7.50 -55.12 23.55
N THR A 4 8.50 -55.38 22.74
CA THR A 4 9.88 -54.93 22.95
C THR A 4 9.90 -53.41 23.00
N LYS A 5 10.10 -52.86 24.21
CA LYS A 5 10.40 -51.43 24.40
C LYS A 5 11.71 -51.14 23.63
N LYS A 6 11.63 -50.47 22.49
CA LYS A 6 12.80 -49.87 21.83
C LYS A 6 13.46 -48.93 22.84
N SER A 7 14.65 -49.28 23.32
CA SER A 7 15.49 -48.42 24.14
C SER A 7 15.70 -47.13 23.38
N LYS A 8 15.32 -45.98 23.94
CA LYS A 8 15.66 -44.67 23.40
C LYS A 8 17.19 -44.57 23.41
N VAL A 9 17.81 -44.58 22.25
CA VAL A 9 19.25 -44.31 22.10
C VAL A 9 19.49 -42.90 22.63
N GLN A 10 20.21 -42.82 23.76
CA GLN A 10 20.54 -41.55 24.37
C GLN A 10 21.78 -40.99 23.64
N LEU A 11 21.62 -39.87 22.90
CA LEU A 11 22.72 -39.22 22.19
C LEU A 11 23.75 -38.64 23.16
N THR A 12 25.03 -38.83 22.88
CA THR A 12 26.13 -38.16 23.62
C THR A 12 26.10 -36.65 23.34
N MET A 13 26.73 -35.88 24.22
CA MET A 13 26.82 -34.41 24.05
C MET A 13 27.50 -34.03 22.72
N GLU A 14 28.55 -34.73 22.33
CA GLU A 14 29.25 -34.51 21.08
C GLU A 14 28.38 -34.82 19.86
N GLN A 15 27.59 -35.91 19.94
CA GLN A 15 26.63 -36.21 18.88
C GLN A 15 25.54 -35.15 18.77
N LYS A 16 25.01 -34.67 19.87
CA LYS A 16 24.03 -33.55 19.88
C LYS A 16 24.62 -32.29 19.29
N LYS A 17 25.85 -31.91 19.70
CA LYS A 17 26.55 -30.76 19.14
C LYS A 17 26.75 -30.89 17.63
N LYS A 18 27.17 -32.05 17.17
CA LYS A 18 27.31 -32.32 15.74
C LYS A 18 25.99 -32.16 15.00
N ILE A 19 24.89 -32.70 15.52
CA ILE A 19 23.57 -32.60 14.88
C ILE A 19 23.08 -31.15 14.90
N LEU A 20 23.25 -30.42 16.03
CA LEU A 20 22.85 -29.01 16.14
C LEU A 20 23.50 -28.13 15.10
N LEU A 21 24.78 -28.36 14.79
CA LEU A 21 25.60 -27.49 13.90
C LEU A 21 25.73 -28.01 12.48
N THR A 22 25.21 -29.19 12.16
CA THR A 22 25.27 -29.76 10.80
C THR A 22 24.10 -29.24 9.98
N PRO A 23 24.34 -28.63 8.81
CA PRO A 23 23.28 -28.20 7.92
C PRO A 23 22.34 -29.32 7.49
N CYS A 24 21.04 -29.06 7.58
CA CYS A 24 19.98 -29.95 7.09
C CYS A 24 19.94 -29.94 5.56
N LYS A 25 19.73 -31.11 4.95
CA LYS A 25 19.71 -31.29 3.50
C LYS A 25 18.31 -31.47 2.92
N SER A 26 17.31 -31.60 3.79
CA SER A 26 15.92 -31.80 3.39
C SER A 26 14.96 -31.13 4.35
N LYS A 27 13.76 -30.82 3.88
CA LYS A 27 12.67 -30.30 4.70
C LYS A 27 12.33 -31.20 5.87
N GLN A 28 12.43 -32.53 5.65
CA GLN A 28 12.19 -33.49 6.72
C GLN A 28 13.24 -33.44 7.83
N GLU A 29 14.51 -33.21 7.48
CA GLU A 29 15.57 -33.00 8.46
C GLU A 29 15.36 -31.70 9.24
N VAL A 30 14.96 -30.61 8.57
CA VAL A 30 14.57 -29.35 9.23
C VAL A 30 13.43 -29.57 10.23
N LYS A 31 12.37 -30.29 9.84
CA LYS A 31 11.25 -30.63 10.73
C LYS A 31 11.73 -31.40 11.97
N GLN A 32 12.59 -32.41 11.78
CA GLN A 32 13.13 -33.20 12.88
C GLN A 32 14.05 -32.38 13.79
N TRP A 33 14.89 -31.52 13.21
CA TRP A 33 15.77 -30.63 13.95
C TRP A 33 14.96 -29.66 14.84
N ILE A 34 13.94 -29.00 14.28
CA ILE A 34 13.04 -28.11 15.02
C ILE A 34 12.36 -28.85 16.16
N LYS A 35 11.82 -30.03 15.90
CA LYS A 35 11.12 -30.84 16.91
C LYS A 35 12.05 -31.27 18.02
N TYR A 36 13.28 -31.67 17.73
CA TYR A 36 14.24 -32.15 18.71
C TYR A 36 14.85 -31.02 19.55
N PHE A 37 15.33 -29.95 18.90
CA PHE A 37 16.05 -28.89 19.59
C PHE A 37 15.12 -27.82 20.17
N LEU A 38 14.05 -27.47 19.47
CA LEU A 38 13.15 -26.38 19.89
C LEU A 38 11.86 -26.92 20.53
N GLY A 39 11.57 -28.22 20.43
CA GLY A 39 10.34 -28.79 20.96
C GLY A 39 9.07 -28.43 20.20
N LEU A 40 9.21 -27.83 19.00
CA LEU A 40 8.10 -27.36 18.20
C LEU A 40 7.72 -28.37 17.12
N ASP A 41 6.44 -28.62 16.95
CA ASP A 41 5.89 -29.47 15.90
C ASP A 41 5.03 -28.62 14.98
N LEU A 42 5.63 -28.10 13.91
CA LEU A 42 4.99 -27.12 13.01
C LEU A 42 4.01 -27.78 12.05
N PRO A 43 2.93 -27.08 11.66
CA PRO A 43 2.08 -27.49 10.54
C PRO A 43 2.88 -27.59 9.24
N ASP A 44 2.72 -28.70 8.53
CA ASP A 44 3.52 -29.06 7.36
C ASP A 44 2.68 -29.43 6.13
N TYR A 45 1.42 -29.06 6.13
CA TYR A 45 0.50 -29.35 5.04
C TYR A 45 -0.26 -28.11 4.59
N THR A 46 -0.37 -27.93 3.28
CA THR A 46 -1.14 -26.85 2.66
C THR A 46 -2.57 -27.30 2.46
N VAL A 47 -3.51 -26.67 3.13
CA VAL A 47 -4.91 -27.08 3.24
C VAL A 47 -5.80 -26.23 2.36
N SER A 48 -5.66 -24.91 2.47
CA SER A 48 -6.54 -23.93 1.85
C SER A 48 -6.29 -23.79 0.36
N ARG A 49 -7.34 -23.64 -0.42
CA ARG A 49 -7.26 -23.24 -1.85
C ARG A 49 -6.69 -21.83 -2.05
N HIS A 50 -6.63 -21.03 -1.01
CA HIS A 50 -6.08 -19.68 -1.00
C HIS A 50 -4.62 -19.64 -0.52
N ALA A 51 -4.02 -20.80 -0.30
CA ALA A 51 -2.63 -20.95 0.11
C ALA A 51 -1.83 -21.70 -0.96
N ASP A 52 -0.58 -21.33 -1.13
CA ASP A 52 0.39 -22.03 -1.99
C ASP A 52 1.55 -22.62 -1.19
N THR A 53 1.57 -22.37 0.12
CA THR A 53 2.61 -22.83 1.04
C THR A 53 2.05 -23.14 2.43
N ASN A 54 2.92 -23.58 3.33
CA ASN A 54 2.63 -23.83 4.75
C ASN A 54 3.83 -23.39 5.61
N PRO A 55 3.68 -23.28 6.95
CA PRO A 55 4.75 -22.76 7.81
C PRO A 55 6.08 -23.47 7.70
N LEU A 56 6.07 -24.80 7.62
CA LEU A 56 7.32 -25.58 7.47
C LEU A 56 7.98 -25.35 6.11
N GLU A 57 7.19 -25.24 5.05
CA GLU A 57 7.69 -24.97 3.71
C GLU A 57 8.40 -23.62 3.60
N VAL A 58 7.83 -22.59 4.25
CA VAL A 58 8.42 -21.25 4.33
C VAL A 58 9.78 -21.27 5.02
N ILE A 59 9.86 -21.96 6.17
CA ILE A 59 11.14 -22.10 6.88
C ILE A 59 12.17 -22.81 6.00
N TRP A 60 11.74 -23.91 5.35
CA TRP A 60 12.59 -24.64 4.43
C TRP A 60 13.07 -23.80 3.26
N GLU A 61 12.19 -23.03 2.61
CA GLU A 61 12.53 -22.17 1.47
C GLU A 61 13.59 -21.13 1.83
N ILE A 62 13.42 -20.41 2.94
CA ILE A 62 14.39 -19.43 3.44
C ILE A 62 15.73 -20.13 3.75
N TYR A 63 15.64 -21.25 4.44
CA TYR A 63 16.79 -22.03 4.85
C TYR A 63 17.58 -22.58 3.63
N ASP A 64 16.89 -23.17 2.67
CA ASP A 64 17.49 -23.81 1.49
C ASP A 64 18.22 -22.78 0.61
N ILE A 65 17.61 -21.61 0.42
CA ILE A 65 18.26 -20.48 -0.29
C ILE A 65 19.53 -20.02 0.44
N CYS A 66 19.47 -19.87 1.75
CA CYS A 66 20.59 -19.32 2.53
C CYS A 66 21.69 -20.35 2.75
N VAL A 67 21.35 -21.52 3.27
CA VAL A 67 22.30 -22.53 3.77
C VAL A 67 22.75 -23.46 2.66
N ASN A 68 21.83 -24.05 1.91
CA ASN A 68 22.14 -24.98 0.83
C ASN A 68 22.48 -24.29 -0.49
N LYS A 69 22.27 -22.94 -0.55
CA LYS A 69 22.51 -22.10 -1.75
C LYS A 69 21.69 -22.54 -2.96
N ASN A 70 20.59 -23.20 -2.72
CA ASN A 70 19.64 -23.64 -3.75
C ASN A 70 18.71 -22.48 -4.11
N ASN A 71 19.15 -21.67 -5.05
CA ASN A 71 18.43 -20.50 -5.54
C ASN A 71 18.52 -20.42 -7.07
N PRO A 72 17.83 -21.34 -7.79
CA PRO A 72 17.90 -21.42 -9.25
C PRO A 72 17.32 -20.16 -9.91
N GLU A 73 16.27 -19.58 -9.33
CA GLU A 73 15.60 -18.37 -9.83
C GLU A 73 16.31 -17.07 -9.44
N LYS A 74 17.44 -17.15 -8.72
CA LYS A 74 18.21 -15.99 -8.22
C LYS A 74 17.36 -15.03 -7.39
N ILE A 75 16.45 -15.57 -6.59
CA ILE A 75 15.56 -14.80 -5.70
C ILE A 75 16.39 -13.95 -4.75
N GLN A 76 16.06 -12.67 -4.67
CA GLN A 76 16.66 -11.70 -3.75
C GLN A 76 15.63 -11.15 -2.75
N GLU A 77 14.35 -11.30 -3.03
CA GLU A 77 13.26 -10.82 -2.19
C GLU A 77 12.13 -11.85 -2.11
N LEU A 78 11.84 -12.28 -0.88
CA LEU A 78 10.73 -13.16 -0.55
C LEU A 78 9.64 -12.35 0.15
N LEU A 79 8.39 -12.50 -0.27
CA LEU A 79 7.23 -11.91 0.38
C LEU A 79 6.33 -13.01 0.91
N TYR A 80 6.12 -13.03 2.21
CA TYR A 80 5.24 -13.96 2.89
C TYR A 80 3.97 -13.27 3.36
N VAL A 81 2.88 -13.57 2.67
CA VAL A 81 1.54 -13.11 3.02
C VAL A 81 0.90 -14.16 3.91
N ALA A 82 0.79 -13.87 5.18
CA ALA A 82 0.34 -14.84 6.17
C ALA A 82 -0.81 -14.31 7.02
N SER A 83 -1.72 -15.20 7.37
CA SER A 83 -2.86 -14.84 8.21
C SER A 83 -2.41 -14.41 9.63
N ARG A 84 -3.26 -13.63 10.28
CA ARG A 84 -3.03 -13.22 11.67
C ARG A 84 -3.05 -14.43 12.59
N GLY A 85 -2.03 -14.54 13.46
CA GLY A 85 -1.91 -15.64 14.40
C GLY A 85 -1.51 -17.00 13.78
N SER A 86 -0.97 -16.99 12.55
CA SER A 86 -0.48 -18.19 11.84
C SER A 86 1.03 -18.44 12.01
N GLY A 87 1.64 -17.93 13.08
CA GLY A 87 3.04 -18.21 13.40
C GLY A 87 4.07 -17.62 12.46
N LYS A 88 3.73 -16.55 11.68
CA LYS A 88 4.65 -15.93 10.73
C LYS A 88 5.96 -15.45 11.37
N THR A 89 5.88 -14.70 12.47
CA THR A 89 7.05 -14.21 13.22
C THR A 89 7.87 -15.36 13.82
N LEU A 90 7.19 -16.38 14.37
CA LEU A 90 7.85 -17.60 14.87
C LEU A 90 8.59 -18.34 13.75
N GLY A 91 7.96 -18.48 12.58
CA GLY A 91 8.58 -19.14 11.42
C GLY A 91 9.84 -18.42 10.94
N ALA A 92 9.79 -17.08 10.86
CA ALA A 92 10.96 -16.27 10.55
C ALA A 92 12.08 -16.47 11.58
N ALA A 93 11.77 -16.36 12.86
CA ALA A 93 12.73 -16.54 13.95
C ALA A 93 13.39 -17.94 13.95
N ILE A 94 12.63 -18.99 13.63
CA ILE A 94 13.20 -20.35 13.48
C ILE A 94 14.19 -20.40 12.33
N ALA A 95 13.82 -19.87 11.14
CA ALA A 95 14.70 -19.87 9.99
C ALA A 95 15.98 -19.05 10.27
N GLU A 96 15.84 -17.87 10.87
CA GLU A 96 16.96 -17.01 11.26
C GLU A 96 17.89 -17.70 12.27
N PHE A 97 17.34 -18.34 13.29
CA PHE A 97 18.15 -19.06 14.27
C PHE A 97 18.94 -20.22 13.65
N MET A 98 18.31 -21.01 12.79
CA MET A 98 19.00 -22.08 12.07
C MET A 98 20.08 -21.52 11.12
N ILE A 99 19.84 -20.39 10.46
CA ILE A 99 20.81 -19.73 9.58
C ILE A 99 22.02 -19.21 10.36
N LEU A 100 21.81 -18.64 11.56
CA LEU A 100 22.91 -18.22 12.44
C LEU A 100 23.86 -19.39 12.76
N LEU A 101 23.30 -20.57 13.06
CA LEU A 101 24.08 -21.76 13.42
C LEU A 101 24.72 -22.44 12.20
N HIS A 102 24.02 -22.50 11.06
CA HIS A 102 24.44 -23.33 9.93
C HIS A 102 25.12 -22.56 8.78
N ASP A 103 24.84 -21.25 8.62
CA ASP A 103 25.42 -20.42 7.57
C ASP A 103 26.24 -19.23 8.14
N GLN A 104 26.22 -18.99 9.45
CA GLN A 104 26.93 -17.90 10.14
C GLN A 104 26.72 -16.55 9.43
N ARG A 105 25.47 -16.22 9.13
CA ARG A 105 25.05 -15.00 8.43
C ARG A 105 24.69 -13.90 9.43
N ASP A 106 25.11 -12.67 9.15
CA ASP A 106 24.64 -11.51 9.90
C ASP A 106 23.21 -11.18 9.47
N ILE A 107 22.31 -11.00 10.44
CA ILE A 107 20.87 -10.85 10.26
C ILE A 107 20.39 -9.57 10.95
N ALA A 108 19.58 -8.77 10.25
CA ALA A 108 18.77 -7.71 10.85
C ALA A 108 17.31 -8.09 10.77
N HIS A 109 16.63 -8.16 11.91
CA HIS A 109 15.19 -8.30 11.98
C HIS A 109 14.56 -6.95 12.30
N VAL A 110 13.73 -6.44 11.42
CA VAL A 110 13.17 -5.10 11.51
C VAL A 110 11.66 -5.15 11.66
N GLY A 111 11.12 -4.26 12.49
CA GLY A 111 9.69 -4.07 12.65
C GLY A 111 9.29 -2.63 12.39
N ALA A 112 8.04 -2.35 12.09
CA ALA A 112 7.53 -0.99 11.93
C ALA A 112 7.80 -0.14 13.19
N ILE A 113 7.68 -0.77 14.35
CA ILE A 113 8.09 -0.25 15.66
C ILE A 113 8.97 -1.29 16.35
N MET A 114 9.82 -0.85 17.29
CA MET A 114 10.75 -1.72 17.99
C MET A 114 10.08 -2.91 18.67
N GLN A 115 8.92 -2.72 19.29
CA GLN A 115 8.15 -3.78 19.95
C GLN A 115 7.74 -4.93 19.01
N GLN A 116 7.61 -4.70 17.71
CA GLN A 116 7.31 -5.76 16.75
C GLN A 116 8.56 -6.61 16.46
N ALA A 117 9.72 -5.96 16.32
CA ALA A 117 11.00 -6.67 16.17
C ALA A 117 11.38 -7.43 17.45
N GLU A 118 11.08 -6.90 18.62
CA GLU A 118 11.29 -7.56 19.93
C GLU A 118 10.58 -8.92 20.00
N ARG A 119 9.38 -9.08 19.46
CA ARG A 119 8.66 -10.36 19.45
C ARG A 119 9.43 -11.48 18.73
N ALA A 120 10.04 -11.16 17.59
CA ALA A 120 10.88 -12.15 16.90
C ALA A 120 12.13 -12.49 17.72
N TYR A 121 12.70 -11.49 18.35
CA TYR A 121 13.89 -11.66 19.18
C TYR A 121 13.63 -12.46 20.46
N GLU A 122 12.45 -12.29 21.07
CA GLU A 122 12.02 -13.13 22.20
C GLU A 122 12.02 -14.63 21.84
N TYR A 123 11.60 -14.99 20.63
CA TYR A 123 11.74 -16.36 20.14
C TYR A 123 13.17 -16.81 20.05
N ILE A 124 14.08 -15.98 19.52
CA ILE A 124 15.52 -16.30 19.47
C ILE A 124 16.08 -16.53 20.88
N GLN A 125 15.70 -15.69 21.86
CA GLN A 125 16.11 -15.86 23.26
C GLN A 125 15.55 -17.16 23.86
N GLN A 126 14.28 -17.48 23.58
CA GLN A 126 13.67 -18.75 23.99
C GLN A 126 14.40 -19.95 23.38
N PHE A 127 14.79 -19.88 22.11
CA PHE A 127 15.57 -20.95 21.47
C PHE A 127 16.94 -21.11 22.10
N CYS A 128 17.61 -20.02 22.46
CA CYS A 128 18.90 -20.07 23.15
C CYS A 128 18.83 -20.76 24.52
N VAL A 129 17.69 -20.66 25.22
CA VAL A 129 17.51 -21.30 26.54
C VAL A 129 16.81 -22.65 26.46
N ALA A 130 16.39 -23.10 25.26
CA ALA A 130 15.83 -24.45 25.10
C ALA A 130 16.82 -25.50 25.59
N PRO A 131 16.42 -26.50 26.40
CA PRO A 131 17.35 -27.37 27.12
C PRO A 131 18.42 -28.04 26.27
N HIS A 132 18.02 -28.60 25.10
CA HIS A 132 18.95 -29.27 24.19
C HIS A 132 19.82 -28.33 23.37
N VAL A 133 19.49 -27.03 23.32
CA VAL A 133 20.29 -26.00 22.67
C VAL A 133 21.24 -25.38 23.68
N LYS A 134 20.75 -24.94 24.84
CA LYS A 134 21.52 -24.24 25.88
C LYS A 134 22.74 -25.04 26.32
N GLU A 135 22.57 -26.36 26.58
CA GLU A 135 23.67 -27.24 27.00
C GLU A 135 24.84 -27.25 25.99
N ILE A 136 24.61 -26.84 24.75
CA ILE A 136 25.61 -26.86 23.68
C ILE A 136 26.16 -25.46 23.39
N ILE A 137 25.28 -24.45 23.27
CA ILE A 137 25.70 -23.10 22.86
C ILE A 137 26.19 -22.24 24.01
N ASP A 138 25.69 -22.51 25.23
CA ASP A 138 26.01 -21.78 26.46
C ASP A 138 26.23 -22.76 27.65
N PRO A 139 27.19 -23.70 27.54
CA PRO A 139 27.45 -24.67 28.61
C PRO A 139 27.96 -24.00 29.87
N PRO A 140 27.50 -24.42 31.05
CA PRO A 140 27.97 -23.86 32.32
C PRO A 140 29.42 -24.16 32.54
N GLY A 141 30.18 -23.20 33.15
CA GLY A 141 31.57 -23.33 33.48
C GLY A 141 32.57 -23.17 32.34
N VAL A 142 32.09 -22.92 31.12
CA VAL A 142 32.95 -22.59 29.96
C VAL A 142 33.12 -21.09 29.87
N PRO A 143 34.34 -20.56 29.64
CA PRO A 143 34.56 -19.14 29.42
C PRO A 143 33.75 -18.58 28.23
N GLU A 144 33.30 -17.34 28.32
CA GLU A 144 32.43 -16.74 27.27
C GLU A 144 33.05 -16.82 25.87
N ASN A 145 34.34 -16.55 25.76
CA ASN A 145 35.07 -16.58 24.48
C ASN A 145 35.24 -17.98 23.87
N GLN A 146 34.81 -19.03 24.55
CA GLN A 146 34.83 -20.43 24.07
C GLN A 146 33.41 -20.99 23.85
N LYS A 147 32.39 -20.21 24.20
CA LYS A 147 30.98 -20.57 23.96
C LYS A 147 30.59 -20.27 22.51
N ILE A 148 29.58 -20.94 22.02
CA ILE A 148 28.94 -20.61 20.73
C ILE A 148 28.15 -19.30 20.86
N LEU A 149 27.38 -19.14 21.93
CA LEU A 149 26.71 -17.88 22.25
C LEU A 149 27.68 -16.95 23.00
N GLN A 150 28.25 -15.98 22.28
CA GLN A 150 29.24 -15.04 22.82
C GLN A 150 28.60 -13.88 23.57
N LYS A 151 27.47 -13.40 23.09
CA LYS A 151 26.75 -12.25 23.65
C LYS A 151 25.26 -12.41 23.43
N ASN A 152 24.49 -12.08 24.45
CA ASN A 152 23.02 -12.05 24.38
C ASN A 152 22.51 -10.84 25.17
N THR A 153 22.06 -9.80 24.47
CA THR A 153 21.51 -8.57 25.04
C THR A 153 20.03 -8.45 24.71
N MET A 154 19.40 -7.35 25.06
CA MET A 154 17.99 -7.10 24.75
C MET A 154 17.70 -6.90 23.25
N SER A 155 18.72 -6.55 22.43
CA SER A 155 18.51 -6.24 21.02
C SER A 155 19.49 -6.93 20.08
N LYS A 156 20.49 -7.64 20.61
CA LYS A 156 21.52 -8.26 19.78
C LYS A 156 22.06 -9.54 20.43
N SER A 157 22.11 -10.59 19.63
CA SER A 157 22.83 -11.84 19.94
C SER A 157 24.01 -12.03 19.00
N VAL A 158 25.14 -12.50 19.55
CA VAL A 158 26.36 -12.79 18.78
C VAL A 158 26.72 -14.25 18.98
N PHE A 159 26.92 -14.97 17.90
CA PHE A 159 27.31 -16.38 17.87
C PHE A 159 28.69 -16.53 17.24
N GLU A 160 29.43 -17.51 17.70
CA GLU A 160 30.71 -17.93 17.09
C GLU A 160 30.63 -19.43 16.81
N VAL A 161 30.51 -19.78 15.54
CA VAL A 161 30.43 -21.18 15.10
C VAL A 161 31.61 -21.42 14.12
N ASN A 162 32.39 -22.47 14.38
CA ASN A 162 33.55 -22.82 13.54
C ASN A 162 34.51 -21.63 13.30
N ASN A 163 34.81 -20.86 14.35
CA ASN A 163 35.64 -19.64 14.29
C ASN A 163 35.10 -18.52 13.38
N GLN A 164 33.82 -18.56 13.06
CA GLN A 164 33.13 -17.49 12.33
C GLN A 164 32.11 -16.83 13.23
N LYS A 165 32.24 -15.51 13.39
CA LYS A 165 31.28 -14.69 14.13
C LYS A 165 30.14 -14.26 13.23
N CYS A 166 28.94 -14.35 13.74
CA CYS A 166 27.71 -13.80 13.15
C CYS A 166 26.82 -13.20 14.24
N SER A 167 25.91 -12.34 13.83
CA SER A 167 25.00 -11.69 14.76
C SER A 167 23.59 -11.58 14.22
N MET A 168 22.64 -11.54 15.13
CA MET A 168 21.30 -11.08 14.88
C MET A 168 21.05 -9.82 15.70
N GLU A 169 20.48 -8.80 15.05
CA GLU A 169 20.13 -7.53 15.67
C GLU A 169 18.70 -7.13 15.28
N ILE A 170 17.96 -6.58 16.26
CA ILE A 170 16.63 -6.04 16.01
C ILE A 170 16.64 -4.53 15.93
N LEU A 171 15.90 -3.98 14.97
CA LEU A 171 15.90 -2.55 14.66
C LEU A 171 14.49 -2.07 14.30
N PRO A 172 14.16 -0.81 14.64
CA PRO A 172 12.97 -0.17 14.08
C PRO A 172 13.23 0.21 12.61
N THR A 173 12.17 0.27 11.81
CA THR A 173 12.24 0.64 10.40
C THR A 173 12.32 2.17 10.24
N THR A 174 13.48 2.74 10.60
CA THR A 174 13.78 4.16 10.41
C THR A 174 15.07 4.30 9.57
N MET A 175 15.17 5.39 8.80
CA MET A 175 16.37 5.66 8.00
C MET A 175 17.65 5.65 8.85
N LYS A 176 17.60 6.27 10.03
CA LYS A 176 18.76 6.33 10.95
C LYS A 176 19.18 4.95 11.45
N ALA A 177 18.24 4.08 11.77
CA ALA A 177 18.53 2.74 12.27
C ALA A 177 19.09 1.84 11.17
N LEU A 178 18.56 1.93 9.95
CA LEU A 178 18.93 1.06 8.84
C LEU A 178 20.19 1.50 8.09
N ASN A 179 20.53 2.80 8.07
CA ASN A 179 21.70 3.32 7.36
C ASN A 179 23.06 2.78 7.85
N GLY A 180 23.13 2.19 9.02
CA GLY A 180 24.36 1.59 9.58
C GLY A 180 24.41 0.07 9.51
N VAL A 181 23.40 -0.55 8.93
CA VAL A 181 23.27 -2.02 8.94
C VAL A 181 24.08 -2.65 7.82
N HIS A 182 25.03 -3.50 8.23
CA HIS A 182 25.83 -4.33 7.33
C HIS A 182 25.50 -5.80 7.58
N CYS A 183 24.43 -6.28 6.95
CA CYS A 183 24.00 -7.67 7.08
C CYS A 183 23.69 -8.26 5.70
N SER A 184 23.61 -9.57 5.61
CA SER A 184 23.31 -10.28 4.37
C SER A 184 21.90 -10.87 4.35
N LEU A 185 21.15 -10.74 5.44
CA LEU A 185 19.74 -11.10 5.55
C LEU A 185 19.00 -10.01 6.33
N VAL A 186 17.94 -9.48 5.72
CA VAL A 186 17.00 -8.58 6.39
C VAL A 186 15.61 -9.20 6.36
N SER A 187 15.01 -9.38 7.53
CA SER A 187 13.60 -9.76 7.68
C SER A 187 12.82 -8.56 8.17
N CYS A 188 11.74 -8.21 7.48
CA CYS A 188 10.81 -7.15 7.89
C CYS A 188 9.48 -7.77 8.29
N ASP A 189 9.13 -7.69 9.58
CA ASP A 189 7.84 -8.16 10.09
C ASP A 189 6.81 -7.03 10.08
N GLU A 190 5.53 -7.39 9.89
CA GLU A 190 4.38 -6.50 9.80
C GLU A 190 4.53 -5.38 8.74
N LEU A 191 5.05 -5.73 7.58
CA LEU A 191 5.39 -4.85 6.45
C LEU A 191 4.23 -3.92 6.06
N ASP A 192 2.98 -4.39 6.16
CA ASP A 192 1.77 -3.62 5.82
C ASP A 192 1.38 -2.54 6.86
N THR A 193 2.11 -2.47 7.98
CA THR A 193 1.96 -1.39 8.98
C THR A 193 2.93 -0.22 8.78
N LEU A 194 3.90 -0.36 7.87
CA LEU A 194 4.87 0.69 7.59
C LEU A 194 4.21 1.90 6.95
N GLN A 195 4.68 3.10 7.33
CA GLN A 195 4.18 4.37 6.82
C GLN A 195 5.35 5.33 6.56
N GLY A 196 5.17 6.30 5.70
CA GLY A 196 6.04 7.44 5.50
C GLY A 196 7.53 7.08 5.37
N GLU A 197 8.34 7.49 6.36
CA GLU A 197 9.78 7.23 6.41
C GLU A 197 10.11 5.74 6.46
N GLY A 198 9.31 4.92 7.15
CA GLY A 198 9.53 3.48 7.25
C GLY A 198 9.44 2.78 5.89
N ILE A 199 8.52 3.19 5.03
CA ILE A 199 8.42 2.67 3.66
C ILE A 199 9.68 3.03 2.85
N LYS A 200 10.16 4.28 2.97
CA LYS A 200 11.39 4.71 2.31
C LYS A 200 12.59 3.90 2.80
N ALA A 201 12.73 3.76 4.11
CA ALA A 201 13.82 3.04 4.74
C ALA A 201 13.91 1.58 4.28
N ILE A 202 12.78 0.86 4.23
CA ILE A 202 12.79 -0.55 3.80
C ILE A 202 13.05 -0.71 2.29
N LYS A 203 12.63 0.26 1.47
CA LYS A 203 12.94 0.28 0.03
C LYS A 203 14.45 0.50 -0.21
N GLU A 204 15.09 1.31 0.61
CA GLU A 204 16.52 1.62 0.51
C GLU A 204 17.42 0.52 1.07
N VAL A 205 16.96 -0.29 2.01
CA VAL A 205 17.71 -1.44 2.59
C VAL A 205 18.24 -2.38 1.49
N ALA A 206 17.59 -2.47 0.35
CA ALA A 206 18.10 -3.26 -0.78
C ALA A 206 19.53 -2.90 -1.18
N GLY A 207 19.88 -1.61 -1.15
CA GLY A 207 21.21 -1.11 -1.47
C GLY A 207 22.24 -1.30 -0.35
N MET A 208 21.81 -1.61 0.87
CA MET A 208 22.66 -1.73 2.06
C MET A 208 23.07 -3.16 2.39
N LEU A 209 22.46 -4.12 1.70
CA LEU A 209 22.76 -5.54 1.94
C LEU A 209 24.21 -5.87 1.54
N ASP A 210 24.91 -6.48 2.47
CA ASP A 210 26.33 -6.78 2.34
C ASP A 210 26.56 -8.18 1.77
N THR A 211 27.48 -8.26 0.81
CA THR A 211 27.97 -9.53 0.26
C THR A 211 29.22 -10.06 0.99
N LYS A 212 29.62 -9.42 2.11
CA LYS A 212 30.72 -9.89 2.93
C LYS A 212 30.58 -11.36 3.27
N LYS A 213 31.68 -12.05 3.45
CA LYS A 213 31.74 -13.49 3.68
C LYS A 213 31.22 -14.35 2.51
N GLY A 214 31.07 -13.79 1.30
CA GLY A 214 30.56 -14.52 0.12
C GLY A 214 29.08 -14.94 0.21
N LYS A 215 28.31 -14.30 1.10
CA LYS A 215 26.88 -14.56 1.26
C LYS A 215 26.09 -13.74 0.25
N LYS A 216 25.13 -14.34 -0.45
CA LYS A 216 24.22 -13.59 -1.32
C LYS A 216 23.16 -12.89 -0.44
N PRO A 217 22.89 -11.62 -0.69
CA PRO A 217 21.89 -10.88 0.08
C PRO A 217 20.49 -11.42 -0.16
N LEU A 218 19.68 -11.43 0.91
CA LEU A 218 18.28 -11.83 0.85
C LEU A 218 17.43 -10.86 1.70
N ARG A 219 16.28 -10.45 1.17
CA ARG A 219 15.25 -9.72 1.91
C ARG A 219 14.03 -10.58 2.09
N ILE A 220 13.43 -10.51 3.27
CA ILE A 220 12.20 -11.21 3.61
C ILE A 220 11.22 -10.18 4.12
N GLY A 221 10.09 -10.05 3.46
CA GLY A 221 8.95 -9.26 3.92
C GLY A 221 7.86 -10.20 4.42
N ILE A 222 7.36 -9.96 5.62
CA ILE A 222 6.32 -10.81 6.24
C ILE A 222 5.21 -9.90 6.75
N SER A 223 3.97 -10.16 6.34
CA SER A 223 2.81 -9.42 6.85
C SER A 223 1.50 -10.14 6.59
N THR A 224 0.46 -9.69 7.27
CA THR A 224 -0.91 -9.87 6.81
C THR A 224 -1.25 -8.79 5.77
N ARG A 225 -2.19 -9.08 4.90
CA ARG A 225 -2.70 -8.14 3.90
C ARG A 225 -3.79 -7.27 4.53
N LYS A 226 -3.40 -6.13 5.13
CA LYS A 226 -4.30 -5.30 5.94
C LYS A 226 -5.10 -4.30 5.12
N SER A 227 -4.49 -3.71 4.09
CA SER A 227 -5.07 -2.61 3.32
C SER A 227 -4.81 -2.78 1.83
N ARG A 228 -5.73 -2.27 0.99
CA ARG A 228 -5.48 -2.16 -0.46
C ARG A 228 -4.35 -1.19 -0.79
N ALA A 229 -4.21 -0.12 -0.01
CA ALA A 229 -3.15 0.86 -0.13
C ALA A 229 -1.89 0.48 0.66
N GLY A 230 -1.87 -0.67 1.33
CA GLY A 230 -0.74 -1.13 2.13
C GLY A 230 0.48 -1.51 1.30
N LEU A 231 1.67 -1.37 1.90
CA LEU A 231 2.93 -1.69 1.24
C LEU A 231 3.00 -3.14 0.75
N MET A 232 2.44 -4.09 1.53
CA MET A 232 2.37 -5.50 1.11
C MET A 232 1.60 -5.66 -0.22
N ASN A 233 0.45 -5.00 -0.34
CA ASN A 233 -0.33 -5.07 -1.57
C ASN A 233 0.40 -4.41 -2.75
N GLU A 234 1.02 -3.24 -2.56
CA GLU A 234 1.88 -2.58 -3.56
C GLU A 234 3.01 -3.50 -4.04
N MET A 235 3.71 -4.15 -3.10
CA MET A 235 4.82 -5.05 -3.44
C MET A 235 4.36 -6.32 -4.15
N MET A 236 3.18 -6.84 -3.82
CA MET A 236 2.58 -7.99 -4.52
C MET A 236 2.19 -7.62 -5.96
N GLU A 237 1.54 -6.50 -6.17
CA GLU A 237 1.14 -6.02 -7.50
C GLU A 237 2.36 -5.72 -8.39
N ASN A 238 3.46 -5.27 -7.79
CA ASN A 238 4.73 -4.99 -8.47
C ASN A 238 5.75 -6.15 -8.37
N ALA A 239 5.30 -7.39 -8.21
CA ALA A 239 6.19 -8.56 -8.14
C ALA A 239 6.86 -8.89 -9.47
N ILE A 240 6.29 -8.41 -10.57
CA ILE A 240 6.84 -8.51 -11.93
C ILE A 240 7.20 -7.09 -12.39
N ASN A 241 8.42 -6.90 -12.87
CA ASN A 241 8.85 -5.61 -13.35
C ASN A 241 8.31 -5.29 -14.76
N LYS A 242 8.54 -4.06 -15.23
CA LYS A 242 8.09 -3.62 -16.59
C LYS A 242 8.68 -4.44 -17.75
N ARG A 243 9.72 -5.26 -17.49
CA ARG A 243 10.33 -6.15 -18.49
C ARG A 243 9.75 -7.57 -18.44
N GLY A 244 8.74 -7.81 -17.58
CA GLY A 244 8.15 -9.13 -17.39
C GLY A 244 8.97 -10.07 -16.50
N GLU A 245 10.05 -9.58 -15.85
CA GLU A 245 10.88 -10.39 -14.99
C GLU A 245 10.31 -10.42 -13.57
N ARG A 246 10.28 -11.58 -12.94
CA ARG A 246 9.89 -11.72 -11.54
C ARG A 246 11.00 -11.17 -10.64
N VAL A 247 10.70 -10.09 -9.91
CA VAL A 247 11.62 -9.45 -8.98
C VAL A 247 11.37 -9.84 -7.52
N ARG A 248 10.17 -10.37 -7.22
CA ARG A 248 9.78 -10.85 -5.89
C ARG A 248 9.12 -12.20 -5.98
N HIS A 249 9.45 -13.07 -5.04
CA HIS A 249 8.79 -14.36 -4.89
C HIS A 249 7.76 -14.25 -3.78
N ILE A 250 6.49 -14.49 -4.11
CA ILE A 250 5.36 -14.34 -3.19
C ILE A 250 4.90 -15.73 -2.76
N ARG A 251 4.70 -15.91 -1.45
CA ARG A 251 4.10 -17.11 -0.85
C ARG A 251 2.97 -16.71 0.07
N CYS A 252 1.95 -17.54 0.13
CA CYS A 252 0.74 -17.26 0.87
C CYS A 252 0.28 -18.49 1.68
N TRP A 253 -0.03 -18.30 2.96
CA TRP A 253 -0.76 -19.30 3.74
C TRP A 253 -1.81 -18.65 4.62
N THR A 254 -2.89 -19.37 4.87
CA THR A 254 -4.09 -18.89 5.57
C THR A 254 -4.16 -19.43 7.00
N ALA A 255 -5.24 -19.09 7.71
CA ALA A 255 -5.50 -19.64 9.02
C ALA A 255 -5.79 -21.16 8.99
N LEU A 256 -6.22 -21.71 7.83
CA LEU A 256 -6.54 -23.14 7.71
C LEU A 256 -5.32 -24.04 7.84
N GLU A 257 -4.13 -23.58 7.48
CA GLU A 257 -2.88 -24.32 7.66
C GLU A 257 -2.58 -24.56 9.15
N PHE A 258 -3.09 -23.69 10.05
CA PHE A 258 -3.02 -23.80 11.50
C PHE A 258 -4.32 -24.28 12.15
N THR A 259 -5.25 -24.82 11.37
CA THR A 259 -6.53 -25.29 11.89
C THR A 259 -6.57 -26.81 11.88
N GLU A 260 -7.14 -27.41 12.91
CA GLU A 260 -7.33 -28.84 12.99
C GLU A 260 -8.21 -29.37 11.83
N LYS A 261 -8.09 -30.68 11.57
CA LYS A 261 -8.97 -31.33 10.61
C LYS A 261 -10.42 -31.16 11.03
N CYS A 262 -11.25 -30.67 10.13
CA CYS A 262 -12.68 -30.65 10.37
C CYS A 262 -13.19 -32.09 10.49
N GLN A 263 -13.50 -32.49 11.72
CA GLN A 263 -13.96 -33.84 12.06
C GLN A 263 -15.45 -34.03 11.92
N ASP A 264 -16.15 -33.00 11.46
CA ASP A 264 -17.57 -33.08 11.25
C ASP A 264 -17.89 -34.04 10.11
N GLU A 265 -17.64 -35.31 10.39
CA GLU A 265 -18.20 -36.40 9.64
C GLU A 265 -19.70 -36.40 9.89
N ARG A 266 -20.39 -35.55 9.19
CA ARG A 266 -21.83 -35.74 9.01
C ARG A 266 -21.98 -36.86 8.01
N SER A 267 -21.56 -38.03 8.46
CA SER A 267 -21.80 -39.30 7.82
C SER A 267 -23.28 -39.40 7.54
N GLY A 268 -23.67 -39.39 6.29
CA GLY A 268 -25.03 -39.49 5.83
C GLY A 268 -25.59 -38.26 5.13
N THR A 269 -24.93 -37.10 5.17
CA THR A 269 -25.37 -35.95 4.37
C THR A 269 -24.79 -36.05 2.96
N ILE A 270 -25.65 -36.12 1.99
CA ILE A 270 -25.25 -36.05 0.57
C ILE A 270 -24.73 -34.64 0.31
N PRO A 271 -23.53 -34.48 -0.28
CA PRO A 271 -23.04 -33.15 -0.68
C PRO A 271 -24.07 -32.49 -1.60
N THR A 272 -24.46 -31.27 -1.27
CA THR A 272 -25.37 -30.49 -2.08
C THR A 272 -24.68 -29.25 -2.61
N ASP A 273 -25.20 -28.67 -3.66
CA ASP A 273 -24.68 -27.42 -4.22
C ASP A 273 -25.25 -26.24 -3.45
N TYR A 274 -24.40 -25.28 -3.14
CA TYR A 274 -24.77 -24.05 -2.44
C TYR A 274 -24.23 -22.83 -3.14
N TRP A 275 -24.89 -21.72 -2.94
CA TRP A 275 -24.45 -20.41 -3.39
C TRP A 275 -23.86 -19.62 -2.23
N LEU A 276 -22.69 -19.03 -2.46
CA LEU A 276 -21.88 -18.34 -1.46
C LEU A 276 -21.77 -16.87 -1.79
N ASN A 277 -22.02 -16.00 -0.80
CA ASN A 277 -21.66 -14.59 -0.83
C ASN A 277 -20.57 -14.34 0.22
N VAL A 278 -19.34 -14.06 -0.22
CA VAL A 278 -18.19 -13.87 0.66
C VAL A 278 -18.31 -12.57 1.45
N GLU A 279 -18.84 -11.50 0.84
CA GLU A 279 -18.94 -10.19 1.49
C GLU A 279 -19.92 -10.21 2.67
N LYS A 280 -21.02 -10.96 2.53
CA LYS A 280 -22.04 -11.07 3.58
C LYS A 280 -21.87 -12.28 4.48
N GLY A 281 -20.97 -13.21 4.12
CA GLY A 281 -20.84 -14.47 4.82
C GLY A 281 -22.08 -15.39 4.69
N GLU A 282 -22.86 -15.24 3.64
CA GLU A 282 -24.11 -15.99 3.45
C GLU A 282 -23.87 -17.26 2.64
N VAL A 283 -24.50 -18.35 3.09
CA VAL A 283 -24.54 -19.65 2.40
C VAL A 283 -25.99 -20.02 2.17
N ILE A 284 -26.41 -20.02 0.90
CA ILE A 284 -27.81 -20.31 0.52
C ILE A 284 -27.90 -21.50 -0.43
N ASN A 285 -29.05 -22.18 -0.45
CA ASN A 285 -29.30 -23.27 -1.38
C ASN A 285 -29.84 -22.79 -2.74
N ASN A 286 -29.96 -23.67 -3.72
CA ASN A 286 -30.45 -23.34 -5.05
C ASN A 286 -31.84 -22.69 -5.01
N GLU A 287 -32.75 -23.16 -4.15
CA GLU A 287 -34.12 -22.61 -4.04
C GLU A 287 -34.12 -21.17 -3.53
N GLN A 288 -33.25 -20.88 -2.56
CA GLN A 288 -33.06 -19.52 -2.02
C GLN A 288 -32.41 -18.61 -3.05
N TYR A 289 -31.42 -19.12 -3.80
CA TYR A 289 -30.78 -18.36 -4.87
C TYR A 289 -31.75 -17.97 -5.97
N GLU A 290 -32.63 -18.89 -6.42
CA GLU A 290 -33.59 -18.58 -7.46
C GLU A 290 -34.61 -17.49 -7.06
N LYS A 291 -34.87 -17.35 -5.75
CA LYS A 291 -35.77 -16.31 -5.21
C LYS A 291 -35.09 -14.94 -5.10
N LEU A 292 -33.78 -14.84 -5.33
CA LEU A 292 -33.06 -13.57 -5.28
C LEU A 292 -33.36 -12.72 -6.51
N GLU A 293 -33.39 -11.40 -6.30
CA GLU A 293 -33.40 -10.43 -7.40
C GLU A 293 -32.15 -10.60 -8.28
N THR A 294 -32.31 -10.38 -9.59
CA THR A 294 -31.21 -10.53 -10.57
C THR A 294 -29.97 -9.68 -10.22
N SER A 295 -30.20 -8.49 -9.64
CA SER A 295 -29.14 -7.58 -9.18
C SER A 295 -28.27 -8.18 -8.05
N LYS A 296 -28.86 -9.03 -7.21
CA LYS A 296 -28.19 -9.68 -6.07
C LYS A 296 -27.53 -11.01 -6.44
N LYS A 297 -28.03 -11.69 -7.49
CA LYS A 297 -27.50 -12.98 -7.93
C LYS A 297 -26.03 -12.92 -8.32
N LYS A 298 -25.56 -11.81 -8.84
CA LYS A 298 -24.15 -11.59 -9.24
C LYS A 298 -23.16 -11.66 -8.07
N ASP A 299 -23.60 -11.45 -6.85
CA ASP A 299 -22.77 -11.42 -5.65
C ASP A 299 -22.59 -12.83 -5.05
N TYR A 300 -23.24 -13.82 -5.64
CA TYR A 300 -23.18 -15.22 -5.23
C TYR A 300 -22.50 -16.08 -6.32
N PHE A 301 -21.72 -17.04 -5.89
CA PHE A 301 -21.12 -18.03 -6.78
C PHE A 301 -21.46 -19.45 -6.30
N LEU A 302 -21.62 -20.35 -7.27
CA LEU A 302 -21.98 -21.73 -7.03
C LEU A 302 -20.78 -22.53 -6.51
N GLU A 303 -20.94 -23.18 -5.36
CA GLU A 303 -19.98 -24.14 -4.81
C GLU A 303 -20.62 -25.52 -4.74
N LYS A 304 -20.00 -26.50 -5.40
CA LYS A 304 -20.51 -27.86 -5.49
C LYS A 304 -20.01 -28.74 -4.35
N GLY A 305 -20.87 -29.57 -3.84
CA GLY A 305 -20.52 -30.60 -2.88
C GLY A 305 -20.27 -30.11 -1.45
N MET A 306 -20.89 -29.00 -1.02
CA MET A 306 -20.86 -28.58 0.37
C MET A 306 -21.74 -29.46 1.24
N PHE A 307 -21.27 -29.76 2.47
CA PHE A 307 -22.04 -30.51 3.47
C PHE A 307 -23.02 -29.59 4.22
N ASP A 308 -24.13 -30.16 4.68
CA ASP A 308 -25.17 -29.38 5.36
C ASP A 308 -24.70 -28.53 6.54
N LYS A 309 -23.73 -29.01 7.32
CA LYS A 309 -23.17 -28.22 8.42
C LYS A 309 -22.46 -26.97 7.96
N CYS A 310 -21.89 -26.97 6.76
CA CYS A 310 -21.24 -25.79 6.24
C CYS A 310 -22.23 -24.61 6.06
N LYS A 311 -23.56 -24.88 5.99
CA LYS A 311 -24.57 -23.82 5.93
C LYS A 311 -24.56 -22.88 7.15
N THR A 312 -24.23 -23.42 8.31
CA THR A 312 -24.22 -22.65 9.57
C THR A 312 -22.81 -22.39 10.09
N CYS A 313 -21.79 -22.84 9.36
CA CYS A 313 -20.41 -22.66 9.75
C CYS A 313 -19.86 -21.32 9.28
N PRO A 314 -19.48 -20.38 10.17
CA PRO A 314 -18.98 -19.06 9.79
C PRO A 314 -17.79 -19.11 8.84
N VAL A 315 -16.91 -20.09 8.97
CA VAL A 315 -15.73 -20.22 8.10
C VAL A 315 -16.05 -20.80 6.73
N ALA A 316 -17.27 -21.27 6.47
CA ALA A 316 -17.62 -22.04 5.26
C ALA A 316 -17.36 -21.28 3.95
N VAL A 317 -17.66 -19.99 3.92
CA VAL A 317 -17.47 -19.12 2.73
C VAL A 317 -16.00 -19.07 2.27
N PHE A 318 -15.06 -19.22 3.20
CA PHE A 318 -13.63 -19.27 2.95
C PHE A 318 -13.08 -20.69 2.81
N CYS A 319 -13.52 -21.57 3.73
CA CYS A 319 -13.04 -22.94 3.84
C CYS A 319 -13.49 -23.83 2.68
N ARG A 320 -14.76 -23.75 2.28
CA ARG A 320 -15.38 -24.55 1.20
C ARG A 320 -15.01 -26.03 1.29
N GLY A 321 -14.95 -26.57 2.53
CA GLY A 321 -14.59 -27.97 2.79
C GLY A 321 -13.09 -28.26 2.84
N ASP A 322 -12.21 -27.29 2.61
CA ASP A 322 -10.75 -27.52 2.59
C ASP A 322 -10.21 -28.03 3.93
N ALA A 323 -10.76 -27.59 5.09
CA ALA A 323 -10.33 -28.03 6.40
C ALA A 323 -10.43 -29.57 6.62
N LYS A 324 -11.20 -30.29 5.80
CA LYS A 324 -11.24 -31.76 5.81
C LYS A 324 -9.96 -32.40 5.25
N LYS A 325 -9.21 -31.66 4.43
CA LYS A 325 -7.96 -32.12 3.83
C LYS A 325 -6.77 -32.08 4.78
N GLN A 326 -6.93 -31.46 5.97
CA GLN A 326 -5.84 -31.36 6.94
C GLN A 326 -5.35 -32.74 7.36
N VAL A 327 -4.07 -32.98 7.20
CA VAL A 327 -3.38 -34.23 7.56
C VAL A 327 -2.22 -34.01 8.53
N SER A 328 -1.87 -32.74 8.79
CA SER A 328 -0.84 -32.40 9.77
C SER A 328 -1.23 -32.91 11.16
N THR A 329 -0.26 -33.46 11.88
CA THR A 329 -0.41 -33.94 13.28
C THR A 329 0.22 -32.94 14.24
N SER A 330 0.49 -31.73 13.83
CA SER A 330 1.08 -30.68 14.67
C SER A 330 0.23 -30.42 15.91
N ASN A 331 0.90 -30.26 17.05
CA ASN A 331 0.24 -29.84 18.29
C ASN A 331 -0.05 -28.34 18.36
N MET A 332 0.31 -27.60 17.33
CA MET A 332 0.08 -26.15 17.20
C MET A 332 -1.22 -25.83 16.44
N LEU A 333 -1.96 -26.84 15.99
CA LEU A 333 -3.24 -26.65 15.33
C LEU A 333 -4.29 -26.11 16.29
N LYS A 334 -5.07 -25.15 15.84
CA LYS A 334 -6.19 -24.53 16.55
C LYS A 334 -7.50 -25.18 16.16
N SER A 335 -8.49 -25.10 17.03
CA SER A 335 -9.81 -25.63 16.72
C SER A 335 -10.53 -24.79 15.65
N ILE A 336 -11.43 -25.43 14.90
CA ILE A 336 -12.31 -24.71 13.96
C ILE A 336 -13.24 -23.75 14.70
N ASP A 337 -13.64 -24.11 15.92
CA ASP A 337 -14.53 -23.25 16.72
C ASP A 337 -13.83 -21.96 17.14
N GLU A 338 -12.53 -21.99 17.46
CA GLU A 338 -11.74 -20.77 17.69
C GLU A 338 -11.73 -19.85 16.44
N LEU A 339 -11.60 -20.44 15.25
CA LEU A 339 -11.64 -19.71 14.00
C LEU A 339 -13.03 -19.12 13.74
N ASN A 340 -14.09 -19.89 13.97
CA ASN A 340 -15.47 -19.44 13.86
C ASN A 340 -15.78 -18.26 14.77
N GLN A 341 -15.35 -18.34 16.05
CA GLN A 341 -15.54 -17.24 17.02
C GLN A 341 -14.85 -15.96 16.59
N LYS A 342 -13.64 -16.04 16.01
CA LYS A 342 -12.96 -14.87 15.46
C LYS A 342 -13.72 -14.23 14.31
N ILE A 343 -14.28 -15.04 13.41
CA ILE A 343 -15.05 -14.53 12.28
C ILE A 343 -16.33 -13.84 12.76
N LEU A 344 -17.02 -14.43 13.74
CA LEU A 344 -18.23 -13.86 14.31
C LEU A 344 -17.95 -12.57 15.11
N GLY A 345 -16.80 -12.48 15.78
CA GLY A 345 -16.43 -11.30 16.56
C GLY A 345 -15.93 -10.13 15.72
N GLU A 346 -15.13 -10.41 14.69
CA GLU A 346 -14.43 -9.38 13.90
C GLU A 346 -15.10 -9.10 12.53
N GLY A 347 -15.98 -9.98 12.09
CA GLY A 347 -16.69 -9.87 10.81
C GLY A 347 -16.00 -10.54 9.63
N TYR A 348 -16.77 -10.72 8.55
CA TYR A 348 -16.33 -11.47 7.36
C TYR A 348 -15.29 -10.73 6.53
N ASP A 349 -15.39 -9.41 6.39
CA ASP A 349 -14.42 -8.60 5.65
C ASP A 349 -13.03 -8.63 6.31
N TRP A 350 -13.02 -8.50 7.64
CA TRP A 350 -11.80 -8.66 8.42
C TRP A 350 -11.22 -10.07 8.24
N ALA A 351 -12.05 -11.10 8.33
CA ALA A 351 -11.62 -12.48 8.14
C ALA A 351 -11.06 -12.73 6.74
N ALA A 352 -11.70 -12.20 5.69
CA ALA A 352 -11.24 -12.33 4.32
C ALA A 352 -9.78 -11.89 4.17
N SER A 353 -9.43 -10.72 4.69
CA SER A 353 -8.08 -10.17 4.60
C SER A 353 -7.11 -10.73 5.65
N GLN A 354 -7.54 -10.81 6.92
CA GLN A 354 -6.65 -11.13 8.04
C GLN A 354 -6.45 -12.64 8.27
N LEU A 355 -7.40 -13.47 7.86
CA LEU A 355 -7.34 -14.92 8.07
C LEU A 355 -7.14 -15.70 6.74
N PHE A 356 -7.62 -15.18 5.62
CA PHE A 356 -7.59 -15.88 4.33
C PHE A 356 -6.77 -15.18 3.25
N ASN A 357 -6.12 -14.06 3.57
CA ASN A 357 -5.25 -13.29 2.68
C ASN A 357 -5.93 -12.84 1.37
N LEU A 358 -7.26 -12.79 1.36
CA LEU A 358 -8.00 -12.26 0.24
C LEU A 358 -7.78 -10.75 0.12
N LYS A 359 -8.01 -10.20 -1.05
CA LYS A 359 -7.89 -8.74 -1.23
C LYS A 359 -8.84 -8.06 -0.25
N PRO A 360 -8.38 -7.11 0.58
CA PRO A 360 -9.25 -6.41 1.52
C PRO A 360 -10.47 -5.83 0.81
N SER A 361 -11.61 -5.83 1.49
CA SER A 361 -12.85 -5.29 0.94
C SER A 361 -12.69 -3.81 0.59
N SER A 362 -13.62 -3.29 -0.20
CA SER A 362 -13.70 -1.86 -0.49
C SER A 362 -14.33 -1.07 0.65
N GLU A 363 -14.56 -1.67 1.80
CA GLU A 363 -15.06 -0.97 2.97
C GLU A 363 -14.05 0.13 3.39
N GLY A 364 -14.57 1.34 3.54
CA GLY A 364 -13.72 2.52 3.74
C GLY A 364 -13.21 3.18 2.46
N ILE A 365 -13.26 2.55 1.29
CA ILE A 365 -12.96 3.24 0.03
C ILE A 365 -14.02 4.32 -0.23
N ILE A 366 -13.53 5.52 -0.51
CA ILE A 366 -14.39 6.67 -0.71
C ILE A 366 -15.21 6.53 -1.99
N PHE A 367 -14.57 6.15 -3.09
CA PHE A 367 -15.21 6.02 -4.40
C PHE A 367 -15.58 4.57 -4.72
N ARG A 368 -16.50 3.98 -3.94
CA ARG A 368 -17.00 2.61 -4.16
C ARG A 368 -17.70 2.44 -5.52
N GLU A 369 -18.17 3.55 -6.08
CA GLU A 369 -18.82 3.62 -7.39
C GLU A 369 -17.85 3.42 -8.55
N PHE A 370 -16.54 3.56 -8.30
CA PHE A 370 -15.51 3.38 -9.34
C PHE A 370 -15.28 1.89 -9.62
N GLU A 371 -15.48 1.50 -10.85
CA GLU A 371 -15.20 0.15 -11.38
C GLU A 371 -14.30 0.29 -12.61
N GLU A 372 -13.10 -0.27 -12.60
CA GLU A 372 -12.15 -0.16 -13.72
C GLU A 372 -12.77 -0.59 -15.06
N LYS A 373 -13.47 -1.73 -15.10
CA LYS A 373 -14.13 -2.24 -16.31
C LYS A 373 -15.16 -1.26 -16.89
N VAL A 374 -15.74 -0.43 -16.04
CA VAL A 374 -16.80 0.52 -16.38
C VAL A 374 -16.23 1.89 -16.75
N HIS A 375 -15.26 2.38 -15.99
CA HIS A 375 -14.77 3.76 -16.09
C HIS A 375 -13.47 3.89 -16.86
N VAL A 376 -12.59 2.85 -16.85
CA VAL A 376 -11.33 2.87 -17.58
C VAL A 376 -11.57 2.39 -19.01
N LYS A 377 -11.11 3.18 -19.98
CA LYS A 377 -11.39 2.96 -21.40
C LYS A 377 -10.12 3.11 -22.26
N SER A 378 -9.98 2.24 -23.24
CA SER A 378 -9.02 2.44 -24.32
C SER A 378 -9.45 3.63 -25.20
N TRP A 379 -8.53 4.18 -25.99
CA TRP A 379 -8.84 5.29 -26.89
C TRP A 379 -9.94 4.96 -27.91
N ASN A 380 -10.00 3.71 -28.38
CA ASN A 380 -11.07 3.26 -29.26
C ASN A 380 -12.43 3.29 -28.58
N GLN A 381 -12.49 2.85 -27.31
CA GLN A 381 -13.73 2.89 -26.53
C GLN A 381 -14.16 4.32 -26.20
N MET A 382 -13.20 5.20 -25.84
CA MET A 382 -13.50 6.61 -25.61
C MET A 382 -14.02 7.27 -26.90
N TRP A 383 -13.42 6.93 -28.04
CA TRP A 383 -13.90 7.42 -29.34
C TRP A 383 -15.32 6.98 -29.63
N LEU A 384 -15.64 5.71 -29.38
CA LEU A 384 -16.99 5.18 -29.57
C LEU A 384 -18.01 5.90 -28.68
N ILE A 385 -17.67 6.14 -27.42
CA ILE A 385 -18.54 6.89 -26.47
C ILE A 385 -18.75 8.32 -26.97
N LEU A 386 -17.69 9.00 -27.42
CA LEU A 386 -17.74 10.38 -27.86
C LEU A 386 -18.51 10.55 -29.17
N THR A 387 -18.31 9.68 -30.14
CA THR A 387 -18.80 9.86 -31.51
C THR A 387 -19.99 8.97 -31.88
N GLY A 388 -20.28 7.95 -31.08
CA GLY A 388 -21.26 6.90 -31.40
C GLY A 388 -20.82 5.95 -32.53
N LYS A 389 -19.57 6.05 -33.02
CA LYS A 389 -19.04 5.25 -34.13
C LYS A 389 -17.69 4.64 -33.77
N GLU A 390 -17.44 3.43 -34.25
CA GLU A 390 -16.14 2.79 -34.08
C GLU A 390 -15.07 3.56 -34.86
N PHE A 391 -13.87 3.63 -34.31
CA PHE A 391 -12.70 4.18 -34.99
C PHE A 391 -12.11 3.12 -35.94
N PRO A 392 -11.87 3.44 -37.22
CA PRO A 392 -11.29 2.49 -38.15
C PRO A 392 -9.79 2.29 -37.88
N GLY A 393 -9.46 1.28 -37.06
CA GLY A 393 -8.09 0.97 -36.68
C GLY A 393 -7.78 1.29 -35.22
N GLU A 394 -6.55 1.70 -34.93
CA GLU A 394 -6.09 2.04 -33.57
C GLU A 394 -6.15 3.54 -33.35
N CYS A 395 -7.01 3.98 -32.43
CA CYS A 395 -7.10 5.36 -32.00
C CYS A 395 -5.96 5.65 -31.00
N THR A 396 -5.32 6.79 -31.14
CA THR A 396 -4.28 7.27 -30.23
C THR A 396 -4.77 8.45 -29.41
N HIS A 397 -4.07 8.77 -28.33
CA HIS A 397 -4.30 9.97 -27.53
C HIS A 397 -4.44 11.23 -28.41
N ASP A 398 -3.50 11.45 -29.33
CA ASP A 398 -3.48 12.67 -30.13
C ASP A 398 -4.64 12.75 -31.12
N LEU A 399 -5.05 11.62 -31.68
CA LEU A 399 -6.24 11.54 -32.55
C LEU A 399 -7.52 11.81 -31.76
N PHE A 400 -7.64 11.28 -30.56
CA PHE A 400 -8.81 11.53 -29.70
C PHE A 400 -8.88 13.01 -29.28
N VAL A 401 -7.79 13.60 -28.82
CA VAL A 401 -7.71 15.01 -28.46
C VAL A 401 -8.03 15.92 -29.64
N LYS A 402 -7.46 15.62 -30.81
CA LYS A 402 -7.77 16.34 -32.06
C LYS A 402 -9.27 16.31 -32.35
N LYS A 403 -9.91 15.13 -32.17
CA LYS A 403 -11.36 14.99 -32.37
C LYS A 403 -12.18 15.82 -31.37
N CYS A 404 -11.81 15.84 -30.11
CA CYS A 404 -12.45 16.69 -29.10
C CYS A 404 -12.37 18.18 -29.50
N LEU A 405 -11.21 18.65 -29.94
CA LEU A 405 -11.00 20.03 -30.39
C LEU A 405 -11.77 20.35 -31.67
N GLU A 406 -11.85 19.43 -32.64
CA GLU A 406 -12.65 19.59 -33.87
C GLU A 406 -14.16 19.72 -33.57
N MET A 407 -14.62 19.00 -32.54
CA MET A 407 -16.01 19.06 -32.06
C MET A 407 -16.28 20.28 -31.17
N GLY A 408 -15.28 21.11 -30.89
CA GLY A 408 -15.40 22.29 -30.04
C GLY A 408 -15.61 21.97 -28.57
N LEU A 409 -15.18 20.79 -28.08
CA LEU A 409 -15.34 20.44 -26.68
C LEU A 409 -14.42 21.26 -25.78
N PRO A 410 -14.93 21.85 -24.68
CA PRO A 410 -14.10 22.56 -23.72
C PRO A 410 -13.16 21.59 -22.99
N CYS A 411 -11.92 22.02 -22.81
CA CYS A 411 -10.93 21.34 -21.98
C CYS A 411 -10.71 22.11 -20.69
N TYR A 412 -10.57 21.38 -19.59
CA TYR A 412 -10.34 21.93 -18.27
C TYR A 412 -9.19 21.21 -17.57
N GLY A 413 -8.53 21.88 -16.62
CA GLY A 413 -7.42 21.30 -15.85
C GLY A 413 -7.62 21.45 -14.36
N GLY A 414 -7.54 20.35 -13.59
CA GLY A 414 -7.45 20.39 -12.13
C GLY A 414 -6.01 20.30 -11.68
N ILE A 415 -5.60 21.03 -10.63
CA ILE A 415 -4.21 21.06 -10.15
C ILE A 415 -4.19 20.92 -8.63
N ASP A 416 -3.34 20.02 -8.13
CA ASP A 416 -2.95 19.95 -6.74
C ASP A 416 -1.45 20.25 -6.58
N TRP A 417 -1.11 21.05 -5.54
CA TRP A 417 0.25 21.51 -5.31
C TRP A 417 1.00 20.58 -4.37
N GLY A 418 2.26 20.30 -4.66
CA GLY A 418 3.12 19.50 -3.81
C GLY A 418 4.58 19.98 -3.86
N TRP A 419 5.44 19.32 -3.11
CA TRP A 419 6.90 19.43 -3.18
C TRP A 419 7.54 18.05 -3.06
N SER A 420 7.54 17.45 -1.87
CA SER A 420 7.89 16.05 -1.65
C SER A 420 6.79 15.10 -2.20
N ASN A 421 5.55 15.53 -2.12
CA ASN A 421 4.45 14.97 -2.89
C ASN A 421 4.45 15.58 -4.30
N PRO A 422 3.88 14.93 -5.30
CA PRO A 422 3.88 15.45 -6.65
C PRO A 422 3.01 16.73 -6.77
N HIS A 423 3.50 17.73 -7.50
CA HIS A 423 2.58 18.64 -8.18
C HIS A 423 1.82 17.84 -9.22
N THR A 424 0.51 17.90 -9.24
CA THR A 424 -0.30 17.11 -10.15
C THR A 424 -1.20 17.95 -11.05
N VAL A 425 -1.53 17.40 -12.21
CA VAL A 425 -2.54 17.97 -13.10
C VAL A 425 -3.37 16.86 -13.74
N VAL A 426 -4.68 17.11 -13.82
CA VAL A 426 -5.64 16.23 -14.49
C VAL A 426 -6.35 17.05 -15.58
N TYR A 427 -6.27 16.61 -16.83
CA TYR A 427 -6.96 17.24 -17.96
C TYR A 427 -8.21 16.47 -18.37
N ILE A 428 -9.31 17.18 -18.49
CA ILE A 428 -10.61 16.63 -18.87
C ILE A 428 -11.22 17.37 -20.06
N PHE A 429 -11.90 16.65 -20.94
CA PHE A 429 -12.84 17.22 -21.91
C PHE A 429 -14.26 16.90 -21.48
N VAL A 430 -15.19 17.82 -21.70
CA VAL A 430 -16.60 17.64 -21.36
C VAL A 430 -17.45 17.78 -22.62
N ASP A 431 -18.31 16.80 -22.88
CA ASP A 431 -19.23 16.85 -24.02
C ASP A 431 -20.60 17.47 -23.65
N LYS A 432 -21.47 17.63 -24.64
CA LYS A 432 -22.82 18.21 -24.47
C LYS A 432 -23.74 17.37 -23.58
N ASN A 433 -23.41 16.09 -23.37
CA ASN A 433 -24.15 15.17 -22.51
C ASN A 433 -23.55 15.13 -21.11
N GLU A 434 -22.63 16.04 -20.78
CA GLU A 434 -21.86 16.06 -19.53
C GLU A 434 -21.01 14.81 -19.31
N ASN A 435 -20.63 14.10 -20.37
CA ASN A 435 -19.63 13.06 -20.25
C ASN A 435 -18.24 13.71 -20.06
N VAL A 436 -17.53 13.25 -19.06
CA VAL A 436 -16.21 13.74 -18.68
C VAL A 436 -15.17 12.74 -19.15
N PHE A 437 -14.34 13.14 -20.09
CA PHE A 437 -13.24 12.33 -20.62
C PHE A 437 -11.93 12.79 -19.98
N VAL A 438 -11.39 12.01 -19.04
CA VAL A 438 -10.08 12.26 -18.43
C VAL A 438 -9.02 11.76 -19.39
N VAL A 439 -8.32 12.68 -20.05
CA VAL A 439 -7.39 12.35 -21.15
C VAL A 439 -5.93 12.32 -20.73
N LYS A 440 -5.58 12.97 -19.61
CA LYS A 440 -4.20 13.01 -19.16
C LYS A 440 -4.10 13.30 -17.67
N CYS A 441 -3.28 12.52 -17.00
CA CYS A 441 -2.74 12.79 -15.67
C CYS A 441 -1.22 12.93 -15.78
N ASP A 442 -0.66 14.00 -15.20
CA ASP A 442 0.80 14.18 -15.09
C ASP A 442 1.16 14.76 -13.73
N GLY A 443 2.38 14.55 -13.29
CA GLY A 443 2.85 15.08 -12.01
C GLY A 443 4.36 14.97 -11.86
N MET A 444 4.92 15.86 -11.03
CA MET A 444 6.35 15.89 -10.73
C MET A 444 6.60 16.25 -9.28
N THR A 445 7.60 15.62 -8.67
CA THR A 445 8.11 15.93 -7.34
C THR A 445 9.41 16.74 -7.42
N TYR A 446 9.74 17.46 -6.36
CA TYR A 446 10.98 18.22 -6.22
C TYR A 446 11.24 19.23 -7.35
N ILE A 447 10.18 19.79 -7.91
CA ILE A 447 10.22 20.86 -8.90
C ILE A 447 9.64 22.14 -8.32
N SER A 448 10.22 23.29 -8.62
CA SER A 448 9.65 24.56 -8.16
C SER A 448 8.34 24.91 -8.88
N GLN A 449 7.43 25.56 -8.19
CA GLN A 449 6.13 25.96 -8.74
C GLN A 449 6.25 26.75 -10.07
N PRO A 450 7.14 27.77 -10.22
CA PRO A 450 7.30 28.47 -11.49
C PRO A 450 7.74 27.53 -12.62
N MET A 451 8.62 26.57 -12.34
CA MET A 451 9.03 25.59 -13.35
C MET A 451 7.89 24.64 -13.71
N TRP A 452 7.10 24.21 -12.74
CA TRP A 452 5.91 23.39 -13.01
C TRP A 452 4.89 24.16 -13.87
N ILE A 453 4.57 25.41 -13.51
CA ILE A 453 3.67 26.28 -14.26
C ILE A 453 4.18 26.48 -15.69
N HIS A 454 5.50 26.69 -15.88
CA HIS A 454 6.11 26.77 -17.20
C HIS A 454 5.89 25.48 -18.01
N GLN A 455 6.07 24.30 -17.39
CA GLN A 455 5.81 23.03 -18.06
C GLN A 455 4.33 22.86 -18.45
N LEU A 456 3.39 23.25 -17.58
CA LEU A 456 1.96 23.22 -17.90
C LEU A 456 1.67 24.07 -19.12
N LYS A 457 2.24 25.28 -19.20
CA LYS A 457 2.06 26.19 -20.33
C LYS A 457 2.62 25.63 -21.63
N VAL A 458 3.87 25.20 -21.61
CA VAL A 458 4.58 24.79 -22.84
C VAL A 458 4.09 23.42 -23.32
N LYS A 459 3.89 22.47 -22.43
CA LYS A 459 3.64 21.09 -22.80
C LYS A 459 2.16 20.78 -23.04
N TYR A 460 1.26 21.44 -22.34
CA TYR A 460 -0.14 21.04 -22.30
C TYR A 460 -1.14 22.15 -22.69
N HIS A 461 -0.97 23.37 -22.19
CA HIS A 461 -1.98 24.40 -22.35
C HIS A 461 -2.36 24.64 -23.84
N ASN A 462 -1.38 24.81 -24.70
CA ASN A 462 -1.61 25.02 -26.14
C ASN A 462 -2.11 23.74 -26.84
N LYS A 463 -1.66 22.56 -26.37
CA LYS A 463 -2.06 21.26 -26.94
C LYS A 463 -3.53 20.99 -26.71
N TYR A 464 -4.03 21.22 -25.50
CA TYR A 464 -5.41 20.94 -25.13
C TYR A 464 -6.33 22.15 -25.28
N ARG A 465 -5.78 23.33 -25.51
CA ARG A 465 -6.55 24.60 -25.49
C ARG A 465 -7.37 24.72 -24.22
N CYS A 466 -6.72 24.51 -23.06
CA CYS A 466 -7.37 24.49 -21.78
C CYS A 466 -8.02 25.82 -21.45
N GLN A 467 -9.33 25.84 -21.22
CA GLN A 467 -10.12 27.05 -21.03
C GLN A 467 -10.12 27.52 -19.57
N LEU A 468 -9.94 26.61 -18.61
CA LEU A 468 -9.92 26.95 -17.20
C LEU A 468 -9.08 25.94 -16.41
N TYR A 469 -8.26 26.45 -15.49
CA TYR A 469 -7.59 25.66 -14.45
C TYR A 469 -8.25 25.86 -13.11
N ALA A 470 -8.40 24.76 -12.37
CA ALA A 470 -8.86 24.73 -10.99
C ALA A 470 -7.71 24.27 -10.08
N PRO A 471 -6.84 25.18 -9.63
CA PRO A 471 -5.78 24.84 -8.68
C PRO A 471 -6.32 24.75 -7.26
N ASP A 472 -5.58 24.07 -6.35
CA ASP A 472 -5.83 24.20 -4.91
C ASP A 472 -5.65 25.67 -4.50
N LEU A 473 -6.72 26.25 -3.97
CA LEU A 473 -6.77 27.65 -3.54
C LEU A 473 -6.10 27.91 -2.16
N ALA A 474 -5.61 26.87 -1.49
CA ALA A 474 -4.82 27.04 -0.27
C ALA A 474 -3.52 27.81 -0.52
N ASP A 475 -2.94 27.68 -1.74
CA ASP A 475 -1.76 28.42 -2.17
C ASP A 475 -2.12 29.55 -3.16
N LYS A 476 -2.51 30.68 -2.61
CA LYS A 476 -2.82 31.89 -3.39
C LYS A 476 -1.63 32.41 -4.21
N GLY A 477 -0.39 32.16 -3.76
CA GLY A 477 0.82 32.57 -4.46
C GLY A 477 0.94 31.84 -5.80
N SER A 478 0.75 30.54 -5.80
CA SER A 478 0.78 29.72 -7.00
C SER A 478 -0.33 30.06 -7.99
N VAL A 479 -1.52 30.39 -7.51
CA VAL A 479 -2.62 30.85 -8.35
C VAL A 479 -2.22 32.15 -9.08
N LEU A 480 -1.65 33.11 -8.34
CA LEU A 480 -1.19 34.37 -8.92
C LEU A 480 -0.06 34.15 -9.97
N GLU A 481 0.87 33.24 -9.72
CA GLU A 481 1.93 32.91 -10.66
C GLU A 481 1.37 32.27 -11.95
N MET A 482 0.35 31.41 -11.84
CA MET A 482 -0.35 30.87 -13.01
C MET A 482 -1.02 31.99 -13.84
N GLN A 483 -1.70 32.92 -13.20
CA GLN A 483 -2.34 34.04 -13.84
C GLN A 483 -1.30 34.93 -14.55
N LYS A 484 -0.19 35.26 -13.90
CA LYS A 484 0.94 35.97 -14.50
C LYS A 484 1.54 35.24 -15.71
N ALA A 485 1.56 33.91 -15.66
CA ALA A 485 1.98 33.07 -16.78
C ALA A 485 0.97 33.06 -17.95
N GLY A 486 -0.21 33.66 -17.77
CA GLY A 486 -1.29 33.69 -18.78
C GLY A 486 -2.10 32.39 -18.84
N LEU A 487 -2.12 31.61 -17.76
CA LEU A 487 -2.98 30.43 -17.66
C LEU A 487 -4.32 30.84 -17.03
N PRO A 488 -5.47 30.55 -17.66
CA PRO A 488 -6.78 30.92 -17.12
C PRO A 488 -7.10 30.12 -15.88
N CYS A 489 -7.13 30.78 -14.72
CA CYS A 489 -7.43 30.14 -13.43
C CYS A 489 -8.76 30.61 -12.87
N SER A 490 -9.47 29.71 -12.16
CA SER A 490 -10.63 30.10 -11.40
C SER A 490 -10.25 31.06 -10.27
N ASN A 491 -10.97 32.17 -10.18
CA ASN A 491 -10.86 33.15 -9.10
C ASN A 491 -11.82 32.87 -7.94
N ASP A 492 -12.63 31.85 -8.05
CA ASP A 492 -13.59 31.50 -7.02
C ASP A 492 -12.87 31.01 -5.78
N ALA A 493 -12.73 31.91 -4.82
CA ALA A 493 -11.93 31.79 -3.59
C ALA A 493 -12.51 30.80 -2.56
N ILE A 494 -13.41 29.92 -2.95
CA ILE A 494 -13.99 28.94 -2.02
C ILE A 494 -13.28 27.62 -2.24
N LYS A 495 -12.39 27.27 -1.31
CA LYS A 495 -11.90 25.89 -1.22
C LYS A 495 -13.12 24.98 -1.05
N PRO A 496 -13.38 24.04 -1.95
CA PRO A 496 -14.54 23.18 -1.81
C PRO A 496 -14.43 22.38 -0.51
N GLU A 497 -15.52 22.29 0.21
CA GLU A 497 -15.62 21.35 1.32
C GLU A 497 -15.32 19.96 0.78
N ILE A 498 -14.44 19.22 1.47
CA ILE A 498 -13.92 17.94 1.00
C ILE A 498 -15.08 16.98 0.65
N ASN A 499 -16.04 16.84 1.56
CA ASN A 499 -17.18 15.93 1.36
C ASN A 499 -18.06 16.36 0.19
N ALA A 500 -18.32 17.66 0.01
CA ALA A 500 -19.11 18.16 -1.13
C ALA A 500 -18.45 17.86 -2.47
N SER A 501 -17.13 18.02 -2.57
CA SER A 501 -16.37 17.70 -3.78
C SER A 501 -16.29 16.19 -4.05
N ILE A 502 -16.18 15.36 -3.02
CA ILE A 502 -16.27 13.91 -3.11
C ILE A 502 -17.64 13.50 -3.67
N GLN A 503 -18.72 14.05 -3.11
CA GLN A 503 -20.08 13.74 -3.58
C GLN A 503 -20.31 14.18 -5.03
N THR A 504 -19.67 15.27 -5.47
CA THR A 504 -19.71 15.70 -6.87
C THR A 504 -19.10 14.64 -7.79
N VAL A 505 -17.91 14.12 -7.49
CA VAL A 505 -17.28 13.06 -8.30
C VAL A 505 -18.12 11.78 -8.27
N LYS A 506 -18.62 11.35 -7.10
CA LYS A 506 -19.49 10.16 -6.97
C LYS A 506 -20.72 10.25 -7.86
N LYS A 507 -21.35 11.41 -7.94
CA LYS A 507 -22.52 11.65 -8.80
C LYS A 507 -22.21 11.37 -10.28
N TRP A 508 -21.02 11.67 -10.77
CA TRP A 508 -20.60 11.42 -12.16
C TRP A 508 -20.07 10.01 -12.39
N LEU A 509 -19.52 9.36 -11.37
CA LEU A 509 -19.20 7.93 -11.42
C LEU A 509 -20.49 7.11 -11.56
N ARG A 510 -21.51 7.38 -10.74
CA ARG A 510 -22.86 6.78 -10.82
C ARG A 510 -23.91 7.80 -10.40
N ALA A 511 -24.45 8.51 -11.36
CA ALA A 511 -25.54 9.44 -11.06
C ALA A 511 -26.78 8.68 -10.55
N PRO A 512 -27.36 9.02 -9.40
CA PRO A 512 -28.62 8.46 -8.95
C PRO A 512 -29.71 8.66 -10.02
N GLY A 513 -30.29 7.57 -10.52
CA GLY A 513 -31.32 7.59 -11.56
C GLY A 513 -30.81 7.59 -13.00
N LEU A 514 -29.50 7.65 -13.24
CA LEU A 514 -28.90 7.46 -14.56
C LEU A 514 -28.28 6.06 -14.64
N THR A 515 -28.57 5.35 -15.71
CA THR A 515 -28.14 3.97 -15.92
C THR A 515 -26.68 3.84 -16.38
N GLN A 516 -26.01 4.96 -16.68
CA GLN A 516 -24.64 4.95 -17.22
C GLN A 516 -23.71 5.94 -16.50
N PRO A 517 -22.43 5.57 -16.32
CA PRO A 517 -21.41 6.47 -15.79
C PRO A 517 -21.14 7.60 -16.77
N LYS A 518 -20.72 8.75 -16.24
CA LYS A 518 -20.36 9.95 -17.02
C LYS A 518 -18.88 10.31 -16.93
N ILE A 519 -18.07 9.64 -16.14
CA ILE A 519 -16.60 9.80 -16.09
C ILE A 519 -15.93 8.62 -16.76
N PHE A 520 -15.05 8.90 -17.71
CA PHE A 520 -14.26 7.90 -18.42
C PHE A 520 -12.78 8.30 -18.39
N LEU A 521 -11.93 7.37 -17.92
CA LEU A 521 -10.49 7.57 -17.76
C LEU A 521 -9.74 6.83 -18.87
N ALA A 522 -8.81 7.51 -19.52
CA ALA A 522 -7.93 6.87 -20.50
C ALA A 522 -6.94 5.93 -19.80
N GLU A 523 -7.00 4.62 -20.11
CA GLU A 523 -6.17 3.58 -19.50
C GLU A 523 -4.67 3.90 -19.58
N GLU A 524 -4.21 4.35 -20.72
CA GLU A 524 -2.80 4.59 -21.03
C GLU A 524 -2.20 5.78 -20.26
N THR A 525 -2.96 6.86 -20.09
CA THR A 525 -2.44 8.15 -19.62
C THR A 525 -2.92 8.58 -18.25
N CYS A 526 -3.87 7.84 -17.64
CA CYS A 526 -4.47 8.20 -16.36
C CYS A 526 -4.18 7.16 -15.25
N LYS A 527 -3.18 6.31 -15.42
CA LYS A 527 -2.84 5.26 -14.46
C LYS A 527 -2.70 5.75 -13.01
N PRO A 528 -2.01 6.88 -12.71
CA PRO A 528 -1.91 7.35 -11.32
C PRO A 528 -3.27 7.65 -10.69
N LEU A 529 -4.18 8.27 -11.40
CA LEU A 529 -5.53 8.56 -10.93
C LEU A 529 -6.37 7.30 -10.76
N ILE A 530 -6.23 6.32 -11.67
CA ILE A 530 -6.89 5.01 -11.59
C ILE A 530 -6.45 4.30 -10.31
N ASP A 531 -5.14 4.30 -10.03
CA ASP A 531 -4.56 3.69 -8.82
C ASP A 531 -5.10 4.37 -7.55
N GLU A 532 -5.22 5.70 -7.52
CA GLU A 532 -5.77 6.44 -6.38
C GLU A 532 -7.26 6.14 -6.17
N PHE A 533 -8.09 6.05 -7.22
CA PHE A 533 -9.51 5.67 -7.09
C PHE A 533 -9.69 4.34 -6.37
N THR A 534 -8.77 3.41 -6.54
CA THR A 534 -8.82 2.09 -5.90
C THR A 534 -8.29 2.08 -4.47
N LYS A 535 -7.59 3.15 -4.04
CA LYS A 535 -6.87 3.21 -2.75
C LYS A 535 -7.42 4.27 -1.80
N TYR A 536 -8.01 5.35 -2.32
CA TYR A 536 -8.46 6.49 -1.50
C TYR A 536 -9.56 6.07 -0.53
N HIS A 537 -9.32 6.22 0.75
CA HIS A 537 -10.18 5.70 1.81
C HIS A 537 -10.35 6.69 2.96
N TYR A 538 -11.34 6.45 3.81
CA TYR A 538 -11.54 7.19 5.05
C TYR A 538 -10.50 6.79 6.10
N LYS A 539 -10.10 7.73 6.95
CA LYS A 539 -9.22 7.48 8.10
C LYS A 539 -9.85 6.49 9.06
N THR A 540 -8.99 5.73 9.73
CA THR A 540 -9.40 4.83 10.80
C THR A 540 -8.94 5.41 12.13
N ASN A 541 -9.83 5.49 13.12
CA ASN A 541 -9.47 5.94 14.46
C ASN A 541 -8.62 4.90 15.21
N ALA A 542 -8.14 5.24 16.41
CA ALA A 542 -7.31 4.34 17.22
C ALA A 542 -8.04 3.04 17.63
N ALA A 543 -9.37 3.03 17.62
CA ALA A 543 -10.20 1.85 17.91
C ALA A 543 -10.39 0.94 16.67
N GLY A 544 -9.93 1.38 15.49
CA GLY A 544 -10.09 0.63 14.26
C GLY A 544 -11.39 0.92 13.50
N GLU A 545 -12.16 1.93 13.92
CA GLU A 545 -13.41 2.33 13.27
C GLU A 545 -13.14 3.37 12.19
N LEU A 546 -13.86 3.30 11.07
CA LEU A 546 -13.79 4.29 10.01
C LEU A 546 -14.35 5.63 10.48
N THR A 547 -13.62 6.69 10.19
CA THR A 547 -14.08 8.07 10.40
C THR A 547 -14.77 8.59 9.13
N GLU A 548 -15.37 9.76 9.19
CA GLU A 548 -15.87 10.45 7.99
C GLU A 548 -14.79 11.31 7.32
N ASP A 549 -13.58 11.34 7.87
CA ASP A 549 -12.46 12.12 7.34
C ASP A 549 -11.67 11.28 6.33
N PRO A 550 -11.48 11.76 5.10
CA PRO A 550 -10.60 11.13 4.13
C PRO A 550 -9.15 11.08 4.60
N ASP A 551 -8.43 10.04 4.19
CA ASP A 551 -6.99 9.96 4.41
C ASP A 551 -6.28 10.90 3.41
N ASP A 552 -5.34 11.71 3.91
CA ASP A 552 -4.59 12.68 3.11
C ASP A 552 -3.43 12.07 2.31
N ARG A 553 -3.29 10.73 2.33
CA ARG A 553 -2.23 10.00 1.62
C ARG A 553 -2.71 9.55 0.25
N ASP A 554 -1.82 9.64 -0.74
CA ASP A 554 -2.03 9.08 -2.09
C ASP A 554 -3.36 9.53 -2.71
N ASN A 555 -3.67 10.85 -2.66
CA ASN A 555 -4.91 11.45 -3.13
C ASN A 555 -4.71 12.64 -4.09
N HIS A 556 -3.50 12.86 -4.57
CA HIS A 556 -3.12 14.09 -5.28
C HIS A 556 -3.82 14.28 -6.62
N TRP A 557 -3.93 13.21 -7.44
CA TRP A 557 -4.68 13.28 -8.71
C TRP A 557 -6.18 13.28 -8.47
N ILE A 558 -6.67 12.62 -7.41
CA ILE A 558 -8.07 12.71 -6.99
C ILE A 558 -8.40 14.13 -6.56
N ASP A 559 -7.54 14.79 -5.79
CA ASP A 559 -7.75 16.16 -5.36
C ASP A 559 -7.78 17.11 -6.54
N ALA A 560 -6.84 16.98 -7.46
CA ALA A 560 -6.85 17.73 -8.72
C ALA A 560 -8.16 17.52 -9.52
N LEU A 561 -8.63 16.27 -9.63
CA LEU A 561 -9.92 15.99 -10.29
C LEU A 561 -11.10 16.58 -9.50
N ARG A 562 -11.12 16.46 -8.16
CA ARG A 562 -12.20 16.98 -7.32
C ARG A 562 -12.34 18.49 -7.45
N TYR A 563 -11.22 19.24 -7.52
CA TYR A 563 -11.27 20.70 -7.67
C TYR A 563 -11.96 21.11 -8.96
N ILE A 564 -11.58 20.55 -10.10
CA ILE A 564 -12.18 20.92 -11.37
C ILE A 564 -13.62 20.43 -11.48
N MET A 565 -13.93 19.22 -11.03
CA MET A 565 -15.29 18.68 -11.02
C MET A 565 -16.24 19.52 -10.15
N PHE A 566 -15.77 20.00 -9.01
CA PHE A 566 -16.56 20.83 -8.12
C PHE A 566 -16.84 22.22 -8.72
N ILE A 567 -15.87 22.82 -9.37
CA ILE A 567 -16.07 24.12 -10.05
C ILE A 567 -17.09 24.00 -11.16
N LEU A 568 -17.02 22.94 -11.96
CA LEU A 568 -17.91 22.74 -13.10
C LEU A 568 -19.33 22.30 -12.68
N PHE A 569 -19.45 21.45 -11.65
CA PHE A 569 -20.69 20.72 -11.37
C PHE A 569 -21.18 20.80 -9.92
N GLY A 570 -20.36 21.28 -8.99
CA GLY A 570 -20.67 21.33 -7.55
C GLY A 570 -21.62 22.46 -7.14
N LYS A 571 -21.61 23.58 -7.86
CA LYS A 571 -22.38 24.79 -7.48
C LYS A 571 -23.90 24.60 -7.61
N SER A 572 -24.38 23.70 -8.44
CA SER A 572 -25.82 23.42 -8.61
C SER A 572 -26.45 22.67 -7.44
N THR A 573 -25.68 22.21 -6.46
CA THR A 573 -26.20 21.47 -5.28
C THR A 573 -26.39 22.35 -4.04
N VAL A 574 -25.92 23.59 -4.03
CA VAL A 574 -25.93 24.49 -2.84
C VAL A 574 -27.02 25.55 -2.92
N VAL A 575 -27.75 25.71 -4.02
CA VAL A 575 -28.80 26.72 -4.15
C VAL A 575 -30.17 26.10 -3.90
N LEU A 576 -30.56 26.05 -2.62
CA LEU A 576 -31.96 26.04 -2.24
C LEU A 576 -32.55 27.43 -2.58
N GLY A 577 -33.25 27.53 -3.72
CA GLY A 577 -34.09 28.68 -4.05
C GLY A 577 -33.42 29.70 -4.97
N GLY A 578 -33.45 29.47 -6.27
CA GLY A 578 -33.14 30.45 -7.30
C GLY A 578 -32.37 29.81 -8.44
N GLY A 579 -33.06 29.38 -9.47
CA GLY A 579 -32.44 28.73 -10.64
C GLY A 579 -31.43 29.65 -11.32
N LEU A 580 -30.24 29.12 -11.51
CA LEU A 580 -29.32 29.55 -12.57
C LEU A 580 -29.22 28.36 -13.52
N ALA A 581 -29.86 28.49 -14.67
CA ALA A 581 -29.75 27.53 -15.74
C ALA A 581 -28.38 27.66 -16.41
N PHE A 582 -27.92 26.59 -17.04
CA PHE A 582 -26.69 26.48 -17.84
C PHE A 582 -26.54 27.59 -18.92
N ASN A 583 -27.57 28.38 -19.18
CA ASN A 583 -27.61 29.49 -20.13
C ASN A 583 -26.86 30.74 -19.64
N ASP A 584 -26.46 30.83 -18.37
CA ASP A 584 -25.74 32.01 -17.87
C ASP A 584 -24.25 32.01 -18.18
N LEU A 585 -23.73 30.88 -18.74
CA LEU A 585 -22.36 30.83 -19.27
C LEU A 585 -22.23 31.36 -20.71
N GLU A 586 -23.33 31.55 -21.42
CA GLU A 586 -23.33 32.19 -22.79
C GLU A 586 -23.01 33.69 -22.75
N GLY A 587 -23.02 34.31 -21.56
CA GLY A 587 -22.65 35.72 -21.36
C GLY A 587 -21.15 35.99 -21.24
N LEU A 588 -20.31 34.97 -21.10
CA LEU A 588 -18.87 35.10 -21.12
C LEU A 588 -18.38 35.07 -22.57
N GLN A 589 -18.56 36.19 -23.27
CA GLN A 589 -17.86 36.40 -24.54
C GLN A 589 -16.36 36.27 -24.32
N THR A 590 -15.75 35.27 -24.95
CA THR A 590 -14.31 35.18 -25.06
C THR A 590 -13.80 36.50 -25.65
N PRO A 591 -12.88 37.21 -24.96
CA PRO A 591 -12.24 38.37 -25.57
C PRO A 591 -11.47 37.88 -26.81
N THR A 592 -11.93 38.25 -27.98
CA THR A 592 -11.17 38.13 -29.23
C THR A 592 -10.07 39.21 -29.19
N GLY A 593 -9.04 38.99 -28.40
CA GLY A 593 -7.90 39.89 -28.23
C GLY A 593 -6.59 39.13 -28.37
N ASP A 594 -5.63 39.76 -28.95
CA ASP A 594 -4.28 39.29 -29.19
C ASP A 594 -3.62 38.92 -27.85
N TYR A 595 -3.52 37.62 -27.52
CA TYR A 595 -3.06 37.09 -26.24
C TYR A 595 -1.58 37.35 -25.95
N ASN A 596 -0.86 38.09 -26.78
CA ASN A 596 0.53 38.48 -26.58
C ASN A 596 0.72 39.85 -25.90
N ARG A 597 -0.38 40.54 -25.56
CA ARG A 597 -0.31 41.86 -24.95
C ARG A 597 -0.80 41.83 -23.51
N MET A 598 0.01 42.31 -22.57
CA MET A 598 -0.45 42.56 -21.20
C MET A 598 -1.58 43.58 -21.22
N PRO A 599 -2.70 43.36 -20.48
CA PRO A 599 -3.75 44.35 -20.34
C PRO A 599 -3.18 45.61 -19.69
N THR A 600 -3.63 46.76 -20.17
CA THR A 600 -3.28 48.06 -19.56
C THR A 600 -3.90 48.15 -18.15
N PRO A 601 -3.36 48.97 -17.24
CA PRO A 601 -3.93 49.19 -15.92
C PRO A 601 -5.41 49.55 -15.94
N THR A 602 -5.86 50.24 -16.99
CA THR A 602 -7.26 50.62 -17.21
C THR A 602 -8.13 49.42 -17.61
N GLU A 603 -7.63 48.53 -18.46
CA GLU A 603 -8.33 47.30 -18.85
C GLU A 603 -8.41 46.36 -17.66
N TYR A 604 -7.38 46.31 -16.82
CA TYR A 604 -7.39 45.52 -15.56
C TYR A 604 -8.42 46.07 -14.56
N ALA A 605 -8.51 47.41 -14.39
CA ALA A 605 -9.50 48.05 -13.52
C ALA A 605 -10.94 47.79 -13.99
N LEU A 606 -11.19 47.77 -15.30
CA LEU A 606 -12.49 47.49 -15.89
C LEU A 606 -12.93 46.01 -15.63
N THR A 607 -12.00 45.06 -15.70
CA THR A 607 -12.29 43.65 -15.43
C THR A 607 -12.53 43.35 -13.95
N GLN A 608 -12.03 44.20 -13.05
CA GLN A 608 -12.18 44.07 -11.59
C GLN A 608 -13.32 44.90 -11.00
N GLY A 609 -14.06 45.67 -11.84
CA GLY A 609 -15.13 46.55 -11.36
C GLY A 609 -14.66 47.69 -10.45
N LEU A 610 -13.38 48.11 -10.57
CA LEU A 610 -12.82 49.17 -9.76
C LEU A 610 -13.13 50.56 -10.43
N PRO A 611 -13.41 51.64 -9.63
CA PRO A 611 -13.70 52.93 -10.16
C PRO A 611 -12.46 53.52 -10.87
N ILE A 612 -12.66 54.04 -12.09
CA ILE A 612 -11.63 54.51 -13.04
C ILE A 612 -10.92 55.80 -12.60
N ASN A 613 -11.31 56.40 -11.48
CA ASN A 613 -10.88 57.75 -11.09
C ASN A 613 -9.73 57.81 -10.03
N GLN A 614 -8.97 56.73 -9.87
CA GLN A 614 -7.73 56.82 -9.07
C GLN A 614 -6.54 56.81 -10.02
N GLU A 615 -5.80 57.93 -10.07
CA GLU A 615 -4.49 58.00 -10.72
C GLU A 615 -3.59 56.88 -10.21
N ALA A 616 -3.01 56.12 -11.09
CA ALA A 616 -2.06 55.07 -10.73
C ALA A 616 -0.91 55.69 -9.92
N PRO A 617 -0.48 55.12 -8.81
CA PRO A 617 0.62 55.65 -8.04
C PRO A 617 1.89 55.62 -8.91
N ASP A 618 2.57 56.78 -8.94
CA ASP A 618 3.80 56.99 -9.67
C ASP A 618 4.92 56.16 -9.07
N LEU A 619 5.19 55.01 -9.67
CA LEU A 619 6.22 54.05 -9.22
C LEU A 619 7.65 54.60 -9.34
N THR A 620 7.86 55.77 -9.91
CA THR A 620 9.19 56.42 -10.02
C THR A 620 9.61 57.08 -8.70
N LYS A 621 8.69 57.20 -7.71
CA LYS A 621 8.93 57.78 -6.38
C LYS A 621 9.22 56.78 -5.29
N LEU A 622 9.20 55.49 -5.56
CA LEU A 622 9.69 54.49 -4.66
C LEU A 622 11.22 54.51 -4.69
N GLY A 623 11.81 55.09 -3.65
CA GLY A 623 13.25 55.20 -3.45
C GLY A 623 13.94 53.87 -3.64
N LYS A 624 15.15 53.91 -4.19
CA LYS A 624 16.04 52.78 -4.41
C LYS A 624 16.10 51.93 -3.11
N ILE A 625 15.65 50.71 -3.22
CA ILE A 625 15.91 49.70 -2.18
C ILE A 625 17.42 49.41 -2.26
N GLY A 626 18.15 49.70 -1.17
CA GLY A 626 19.58 49.50 -1.03
C GLY A 626 20.00 48.08 -1.31
N THR A 627 21.15 47.93 -1.93
CA THR A 627 21.76 46.63 -2.20
C THR A 627 22.21 46.00 -0.87
N SER A 628 22.21 44.68 -0.77
CA SER A 628 22.52 43.86 0.42
C SER A 628 23.86 44.18 1.16
N ARG A 629 24.68 45.08 0.63
CA ARG A 629 25.92 45.53 1.26
C ARG A 629 25.77 46.70 2.27
N GLU A 630 24.62 47.38 2.31
CA GLU A 630 24.38 48.47 3.30
C GLU A 630 23.75 47.98 4.59
N LEU A 631 23.14 46.81 4.60
CA LEU A 631 22.52 46.22 5.82
C LEU A 631 23.55 45.61 6.78
N ASP A 632 24.75 45.26 6.31
CA ASP A 632 25.82 44.70 7.16
C ASP A 632 26.61 45.79 7.94
N LYS A 633 26.38 47.08 7.70
CA LYS A 633 27.08 48.15 8.40
C LYS A 633 26.32 48.76 9.57
N GLU A 634 25.03 48.47 9.73
CA GLU A 634 24.25 48.94 10.87
C GLU A 634 24.18 47.93 12.03
N ALA A 635 24.68 46.69 11.82
CA ALA A 635 24.71 45.67 12.87
C ALA A 635 25.91 45.74 13.82
N ASP A 636 26.98 46.52 13.48
CA ASP A 636 28.23 46.59 14.26
C ASP A 636 28.35 47.77 15.24
N SER A 637 27.27 48.52 15.49
CA SER A 637 27.35 49.71 16.36
C SER A 637 26.53 49.65 17.68
N GLN A 638 26.09 48.48 18.09
CA GLN A 638 25.52 48.28 19.45
C GLN A 638 26.11 47.02 20.09
N GLY A 639 27.32 47.13 20.55
CA GLY A 639 27.97 46.20 21.44
C GLY A 639 28.27 46.90 22.76
N ASP A 640 28.19 46.12 23.82
CA ASP A 640 28.52 46.35 25.22
C ASP A 640 27.40 46.90 26.13
N GLU A 641 26.86 46.04 26.92
CA GLU A 641 27.05 45.89 28.37
C GLU A 641 26.08 44.86 29.00
N SER A 642 26.72 44.11 29.88
CA SER A 642 26.18 43.38 31.02
C SER A 642 26.01 41.87 30.91
N GLY A 643 26.85 41.24 31.72
CA GLY A 643 26.98 39.80 31.91
C GLY A 643 25.79 39.20 32.69
N GLY A 644 25.67 37.90 32.51
CA GLY A 644 24.73 37.08 33.28
C GLY A 644 24.84 35.59 32.83
N ASN A 645 25.51 34.81 33.66
CA ASN A 645 25.58 33.36 33.59
C ASN A 645 24.21 32.71 33.48
N GLY A 646 24.07 31.79 32.55
CA GLY A 646 22.90 30.92 32.47
C GLY A 646 23.10 29.79 31.50
N SER A 647 23.61 28.67 32.02
CA SER A 647 23.64 27.39 31.32
C SER A 647 22.23 26.93 30.95
N PHE A 648 21.96 26.68 29.67
CA PHE A 648 20.79 25.93 29.24
C PHE A 648 21.22 24.70 28.46
N LEU A 649 20.96 23.55 29.06
CA LEU A 649 20.99 22.23 28.48
C LEU A 649 19.87 22.11 27.44
N TRP A 650 20.19 21.70 26.23
CA TRP A 650 19.21 21.22 25.25
C TRP A 650 19.10 19.70 25.40
N ASN A 651 17.95 19.25 25.84
CA ASN A 651 17.47 17.88 25.66
C ASN A 651 16.69 17.81 24.35
N PHE A 652 17.10 16.90 23.47
CA PHE A 652 16.30 16.33 22.40
C PHE A 652 16.25 14.84 22.58
#